data_05e8c32b815f3318debfef49e6d22cfd
#
_entry.id   05e8c32b815f3318debfef49e6d22cfd
#
_cell.length_a   1.000
_cell.length_b   1.000
_cell.length_c   1.000
_cell.angle_alpha   90.00
_cell.angle_beta   90.00
_cell.angle_gamma   90.00
#
_symmetry.space_group_name_H-M   'P 1'
#
loop_
_entity.id
_entity.type
_entity.pdbx_description
1 polymer ?
#
loop_
_entity_poly.entity_id
_entity_poly.type
_entity_poly.pdbx_seq_one_letter_code
_entity_poly.pdbx_strand_id
1 'polypeptide(L)'
;MHTDELLGVLCDYSAAGLLGVFVWVDAGDARGPATTATMVRDGRSETVVLQQVLTAKPYDRVRVAVLVPLEAPADQRAPLAAEQFVEQVVRSTARGARMTLLRMLLTSGRAGASQLSASVVVEGWHNLLIAPEDSPAPGLGAVPWGHLAEPLDLAQRAAPVVAAVAGLWADVQQTPFDSVEILPGQTLRAVRAFYRSLDTADVERRLRARLFDPAGRLPLPHGGQVPVLYVEDVSAATQTMARALWTKHRDVLRGPRMGADDVATQAISIWAALKMFLRFMGGALRNAPSAWLSAVKGSVSAVLASTVQGTVFGGRESAFSVVTSSQLADWQDLGRSADTLNAAIGGSAANAQLAHQDLSPLWIDFVNGALTLADGGRRAKGLDPIQVGAGVGVLANAADVVPSRADRFTAIPTSLAAVIGVTDLEPADVLGAADLRQRLQRAYSDPAAGVEARGASTELERWQQHASKSYAWQAGSILADFLGRARTEVAQIAEQIQRAASEISIDEKVRARQQAIGTILATLTWATLGVLVVLVGIAVAGFTGWKYTLITGGILVGLYIAVSLTLFLFAQRDMFTLMNLRKSQQNQLEMMQANLQTALQDVSRLSTAYGQYLSWCRVLGPVLRAPFGPAPAGRSAAPLISDGLPRCAQVGVADPGAERADDAAHAIQRRLYALGWLTKPWQEMVTQAAGRLREDPEMLYRMPGFRTSSGLDQWSAAVASGQVHSTGADALWQRVEQMFAEDDRVGTALTGAVLAPAMGQHVGSEQFAAGLVDHRPGQAAPFDGSVFTDAAMTAGRCAVAIDTATIARPGLGFRATVVQASDGLAPYDFTLFEVPLAAASGFETEKTAVITHTEHRDAPPGGDLVF
;
A
#
# COMPACT_ATOMS: atom_id res chain seq x y z
N MET A 1 44.09 -9.03 24.04
CA MET A 1 44.51 -10.33 23.49
C MET A 1 43.41 -11.39 23.58
N HIS A 2 42.89 -11.83 24.74
CA HIS A 2 41.77 -12.81 24.78
C HIS A 2 40.44 -12.25 24.26
N THR A 3 40.18 -10.99 24.48
CA THR A 3 38.94 -10.32 24.01
C THR A 3 38.95 -10.00 22.51
N ASP A 4 40.13 -9.75 21.95
CA ASP A 4 40.30 -9.45 20.52
C ASP A 4 40.04 -10.69 19.65
N GLU A 5 40.52 -11.85 20.12
CA GLU A 5 40.26 -13.15 19.48
C GLU A 5 38.75 -13.48 19.53
N LEU A 6 38.13 -13.19 20.68
CA LEU A 6 36.69 -13.39 20.83
C LEU A 6 35.87 -12.48 19.88
N LEU A 7 36.27 -11.20 19.73
CA LEU A 7 35.67 -10.31 18.73
C LEU A 7 35.88 -10.87 17.32
N GLY A 8 37.03 -11.38 16.99
CA GLY A 8 37.33 -12.04 15.72
C GLY A 8 36.36 -13.19 15.42
N VAL A 9 36.19 -14.11 16.38
CA VAL A 9 35.24 -15.25 16.25
C VAL A 9 33.79 -14.76 16.11
N LEU A 10 33.37 -13.75 16.86
CA LEU A 10 32.04 -13.16 16.74
C LEU A 10 31.86 -12.46 15.39
N CYS A 11 32.90 -11.83 14.84
CA CYS A 11 32.85 -11.26 13.46
C CYS A 11 32.68 -12.37 12.43
N ASP A 12 33.35 -13.51 12.56
CA ASP A 12 33.19 -14.67 11.69
C ASP A 12 31.75 -15.22 11.76
N TYR A 13 31.17 -15.32 12.95
CA TYR A 13 29.78 -15.72 13.13
C TYR A 13 28.81 -14.69 12.51
N SER A 14 29.11 -13.39 12.62
CA SER A 14 28.35 -12.33 11.98
C SER A 14 28.44 -12.40 10.44
N ALA A 15 29.65 -12.67 9.90
CA ALA A 15 29.86 -12.86 8.47
C ALA A 15 29.07 -14.06 7.90
N ALA A 16 28.91 -15.10 8.73
CA ALA A 16 28.09 -16.25 8.40
C ALA A 16 26.57 -16.01 8.53
N GLY A 17 26.15 -14.84 8.99
CA GLY A 17 24.74 -14.51 9.20
C GLY A 17 24.12 -15.20 10.42
N LEU A 18 24.95 -15.67 11.36
CA LEU A 18 24.50 -16.31 12.59
C LEU A 18 24.14 -15.28 13.67
N LEU A 19 24.79 -14.12 13.66
CA LEU A 19 24.58 -13.07 14.66
C LEU A 19 23.80 -11.89 14.10
N GLY A 20 23.03 -11.26 14.97
CA GLY A 20 22.47 -9.92 14.76
C GLY A 20 23.53 -8.83 14.80
N VAL A 21 23.11 -7.58 14.63
CA VAL A 21 24.02 -6.43 14.76
C VAL A 21 24.34 -6.18 16.22
N PHE A 22 25.64 -6.01 16.53
CA PHE A 22 26.07 -5.66 17.86
C PHE A 22 27.13 -4.56 17.84
N VAL A 23 27.35 -3.94 19.01
CA VAL A 23 28.35 -2.89 19.19
C VAL A 23 29.37 -3.35 20.23
N TRP A 24 30.63 -3.22 19.86
CA TRP A 24 31.76 -3.55 20.71
C TRP A 24 32.44 -2.27 21.19
N VAL A 25 32.70 -2.19 22.50
CA VAL A 25 33.36 -1.05 23.12
C VAL A 25 34.64 -1.54 23.83
N ASP A 26 35.78 -0.98 23.45
CA ASP A 26 37.01 -1.24 24.18
C ASP A 26 37.07 -0.43 25.47
N ALA A 27 37.48 -1.07 26.56
CA ALA A 27 37.54 -0.42 27.87
C ALA A 27 38.41 0.83 27.89
N GLY A 28 39.41 0.90 27.00
CA GLY A 28 40.29 2.08 26.83
C GLY A 28 39.57 3.29 26.25
N ASP A 29 38.57 3.05 25.38
CA ASP A 29 37.79 4.06 24.67
C ASP A 29 36.57 4.52 25.48
N ALA A 30 36.21 3.82 26.53
CA ALA A 30 35.13 4.17 27.43
C ALA A 30 35.45 5.37 28.34
N ARG A 31 35.92 6.47 27.74
CA ARG A 31 36.33 7.69 28.44
C ARG A 31 35.93 8.93 27.68
N GLY A 32 34.91 9.66 28.16
CA GLY A 32 34.61 10.98 27.64
C GLY A 32 33.25 11.09 26.93
N PRO A 33 32.90 12.27 26.42
CA PRO A 33 31.57 12.60 25.95
C PRO A 33 31.20 11.90 24.64
N ALA A 34 32.17 11.38 23.89
CA ALA A 34 31.97 10.60 22.66
C ALA A 34 32.74 9.29 22.79
N THR A 35 32.03 8.22 23.17
CA THR A 35 32.62 6.88 23.28
C THR A 35 32.73 6.27 21.90
N THR A 36 33.96 6.01 21.47
CA THR A 36 34.23 5.29 20.22
C THR A 36 33.88 3.82 20.40
N ALA A 37 33.22 3.24 19.42
CA ALA A 37 32.79 1.84 19.44
C ALA A 37 32.88 1.24 18.03
N THR A 38 32.95 -0.07 17.95
CA THR A 38 32.95 -0.85 16.71
C THR A 38 31.59 -1.52 16.52
N MET A 39 30.83 -1.08 15.53
CA MET A 39 29.59 -1.76 15.16
C MET A 39 29.90 -2.90 14.17
N VAL A 40 29.47 -4.10 14.53
CA VAL A 40 29.63 -5.29 13.70
C VAL A 40 28.30 -5.64 13.05
N ARG A 41 28.32 -5.71 11.71
CA ARG A 41 27.17 -6.09 10.91
C ARG A 41 27.64 -6.91 9.72
N ASP A 42 27.06 -8.08 9.52
CA ASP A 42 27.37 -8.93 8.37
C ASP A 42 28.89 -9.18 8.18
N GLY A 43 29.62 -9.34 9.29
CA GLY A 43 31.08 -9.52 9.31
C GLY A 43 31.88 -8.26 8.98
N ARG A 44 31.23 -7.10 8.82
CA ARG A 44 31.90 -5.81 8.61
C ARG A 44 31.95 -5.04 9.92
N SER A 45 33.12 -4.50 10.21
CA SER A 45 33.34 -3.64 11.35
C SER A 45 33.37 -2.19 10.95
N GLU A 46 32.56 -1.35 11.59
CA GLU A 46 32.47 0.08 11.33
C GLU A 46 32.70 0.85 12.64
N THR A 47 33.60 1.83 12.62
CA THR A 47 33.81 2.70 13.80
C THR A 47 32.64 3.68 13.91
N VAL A 48 31.99 3.68 15.07
CA VAL A 48 30.81 4.50 15.36
C VAL A 48 30.98 5.21 16.71
N VAL A 49 30.12 6.19 16.96
CA VAL A 49 29.97 6.80 18.28
C VAL A 49 28.79 6.15 19.00
N LEU A 50 29.00 5.56 20.14
CA LEU A 50 28.00 4.81 20.91
C LEU A 50 26.70 5.60 21.11
N GLN A 51 26.81 6.87 21.51
CA GLN A 51 25.65 7.74 21.75
C GLN A 51 24.82 7.97 20.48
N GLN A 52 25.49 8.06 19.31
CA GLN A 52 24.76 8.22 18.03
C GLN A 52 23.98 6.95 17.68
N VAL A 53 24.56 5.78 17.90
CA VAL A 53 23.86 4.51 17.68
C VAL A 53 22.63 4.40 18.57
N LEU A 54 22.79 4.71 19.87
CA LEU A 54 21.70 4.65 20.83
C LEU A 54 20.56 5.65 20.59
N THR A 55 20.85 6.77 19.92
CA THR A 55 19.85 7.79 19.59
C THR A 55 19.24 7.63 18.20
N ALA A 56 19.86 6.83 17.33
CA ALA A 56 19.42 6.67 15.94
C ALA A 56 18.01 6.08 15.80
N LYS A 57 17.62 5.23 16.74
CA LYS A 57 16.27 4.62 16.81
C LYS A 57 15.90 4.33 18.27
N PRO A 58 14.61 4.24 18.59
CA PRO A 58 14.19 3.76 19.91
C PRO A 58 14.50 2.25 20.03
N TYR A 59 14.98 1.84 21.21
CA TYR A 59 15.21 0.46 21.55
C TYR A 59 14.28 0.07 22.69
N ASP A 60 13.65 -1.10 22.61
CA ASP A 60 12.84 -1.65 23.69
C ASP A 60 13.71 -2.26 24.78
N ARG A 61 14.88 -2.77 24.38
CA ARG A 61 15.83 -3.43 25.27
C ARG A 61 17.26 -3.14 24.85
N VAL A 62 18.14 -2.99 25.83
CA VAL A 62 19.59 -2.89 25.64
C VAL A 62 20.27 -3.81 26.65
N ARG A 63 21.15 -4.66 26.16
CA ARG A 63 21.97 -5.54 26.98
C ARG A 63 23.41 -5.03 26.99
N VAL A 64 23.96 -4.86 28.16
CA VAL A 64 25.36 -4.48 28.35
C VAL A 64 26.10 -5.70 28.89
N ALA A 65 26.99 -6.25 28.06
CA ALA A 65 27.79 -7.44 28.41
C ALA A 65 29.26 -7.08 28.56
N VAL A 66 29.77 -7.20 29.80
CA VAL A 66 31.18 -6.98 30.12
C VAL A 66 31.91 -8.33 30.13
N LEU A 67 32.98 -8.43 29.37
CA LEU A 67 33.82 -9.65 29.29
C LEU A 67 35.02 -9.51 30.19
N VAL A 68 35.16 -10.44 31.13
CA VAL A 68 36.25 -10.44 32.14
C VAL A 68 37.08 -11.71 32.03
N PRO A 69 38.24 -11.66 31.34
CA PRO A 69 39.15 -12.79 31.31
C PRO A 69 39.80 -12.95 32.70
N LEU A 70 39.53 -14.10 33.36
CA LEU A 70 39.93 -14.32 34.75
C LEU A 70 41.41 -14.47 34.91
N GLU A 71 42.11 -15.05 33.94
CA GLU A 71 43.56 -15.26 33.97
C GLU A 71 44.35 -14.00 33.53
N ALA A 72 43.66 -12.98 33.00
CA ALA A 72 44.34 -11.76 32.62
C ALA A 72 44.80 -10.98 33.87
N PRO A 73 46.01 -10.39 33.86
CA PRO A 73 46.44 -9.48 34.91
C PRO A 73 45.42 -8.35 35.15
N ALA A 74 45.35 -7.86 36.39
CA ALA A 74 44.38 -6.87 36.80
C ALA A 74 44.44 -5.56 35.96
N ASP A 75 45.61 -5.21 35.47
CA ASP A 75 45.89 -4.05 34.63
C ASP A 75 45.41 -4.22 33.17
N GLN A 76 45.16 -5.46 32.75
CA GLN A 76 44.62 -5.80 31.42
C GLN A 76 43.11 -6.04 31.43
N ARG A 77 42.47 -6.01 32.61
CA ARG A 77 40.99 -6.11 32.69
C ARG A 77 40.35 -4.74 32.55
N ALA A 78 39.10 -4.71 32.10
CA ALA A 78 38.36 -3.46 32.08
C ALA A 78 38.28 -2.84 33.47
N PRO A 79 38.67 -1.56 33.66
CA PRO A 79 38.47 -0.89 34.93
C PRO A 79 37.00 -0.78 35.27
N LEU A 80 36.58 -1.04 36.50
CA LEU A 80 35.17 -0.91 36.91
C LEU A 80 34.59 0.47 36.61
N ALA A 81 35.38 1.52 36.62
CA ALA A 81 34.99 2.86 36.24
C ALA A 81 34.59 2.97 34.75
N ALA A 82 35.21 2.20 33.86
CA ALA A 82 34.84 2.15 32.44
C ALA A 82 33.51 1.40 32.25
N GLU A 83 33.31 0.31 32.99
CA GLU A 83 32.04 -0.43 32.97
C GLU A 83 30.88 0.44 33.44
N GLN A 84 31.04 1.10 34.60
CA GLN A 84 30.03 2.05 35.13
C GLN A 84 29.77 3.24 34.20
N PHE A 85 30.83 3.70 33.53
CA PHE A 85 30.69 4.78 32.56
C PHE A 85 29.82 4.36 31.36
N VAL A 86 30.05 3.19 30.74
CA VAL A 86 29.25 2.65 29.65
C VAL A 86 27.81 2.43 30.11
N GLU A 87 27.58 1.84 31.27
CA GLU A 87 26.27 1.68 31.88
C GLU A 87 25.54 3.02 31.97
N GLN A 88 26.21 4.06 32.48
CA GLN A 88 25.63 5.39 32.64
C GLN A 88 25.32 6.02 31.30
N VAL A 89 26.16 5.87 30.27
CA VAL A 89 25.94 6.33 28.91
C VAL A 89 24.69 5.66 28.33
N VAL A 90 24.59 4.35 28.42
CA VAL A 90 23.41 3.61 27.92
C VAL A 90 22.16 4.04 28.66
N ARG A 91 22.19 4.10 30.00
CA ARG A 91 21.04 4.48 30.83
C ARG A 91 20.55 5.90 30.56
N SER A 92 21.45 6.82 30.27
CA SER A 92 21.13 8.22 30.00
C SER A 92 20.64 8.46 28.58
N THR A 93 21.11 7.65 27.61
CA THR A 93 20.88 7.85 26.19
C THR A 93 19.71 7.02 25.67
N ALA A 94 19.63 5.74 26.02
CA ALA A 94 18.54 4.85 25.63
C ALA A 94 17.36 4.93 26.62
N ARG A 95 16.79 6.13 26.78
CA ARG A 95 15.70 6.39 27.73
C ARG A 95 14.46 5.57 27.38
N GLY A 96 13.98 4.79 28.35
CA GLY A 96 12.81 3.93 28.23
C GLY A 96 13.12 2.50 27.81
N ALA A 97 14.33 2.17 27.39
CA ALA A 97 14.74 0.80 27.14
C ALA A 97 14.90 0.02 28.44
N ARG A 98 14.49 -1.25 28.43
CA ARG A 98 14.83 -2.18 29.52
C ARG A 98 16.31 -2.52 29.41
N MET A 99 17.06 -2.39 30.48
CA MET A 99 18.48 -2.63 30.49
C MET A 99 18.80 -3.93 31.25
N THR A 100 19.55 -4.82 30.64
CA THR A 100 20.08 -6.05 31.26
C THR A 100 21.60 -5.91 31.39
N LEU A 101 22.13 -6.04 32.59
CA LEU A 101 23.56 -5.91 32.91
C LEU A 101 24.18 -7.31 33.11
N LEU A 102 25.09 -7.68 32.25
CA LEU A 102 25.71 -9.00 32.19
C LEU A 102 27.22 -8.85 32.39
N ARG A 103 27.77 -9.56 33.32
CA ARG A 103 29.21 -9.62 33.55
C ARG A 103 29.68 -11.07 33.36
N MET A 104 30.36 -11.33 32.25
CA MET A 104 30.74 -12.67 31.82
C MET A 104 32.19 -12.93 32.17
N LEU A 105 32.40 -13.88 33.08
CA LEU A 105 33.69 -14.30 33.56
C LEU A 105 34.21 -15.45 32.69
N LEU A 106 35.31 -15.20 31.97
CA LEU A 106 35.92 -16.14 31.04
C LEU A 106 37.10 -16.84 31.76
N THR A 107 37.17 -18.17 31.67
CA THR A 107 38.33 -18.93 32.23
C THR A 107 38.84 -19.93 31.20
N SER A 108 40.16 -20.07 31.11
CA SER A 108 40.85 -21.04 30.24
C SER A 108 40.77 -22.50 30.72
N GLY A 109 40.27 -22.72 31.92
CA GLY A 109 40.17 -24.04 32.54
C GLY A 109 40.50 -24.08 34.01
N ARG A 110 40.66 -25.29 34.54
CA ARG A 110 40.77 -25.56 35.99
C ARG A 110 42.06 -25.08 36.62
N ALA A 111 43.17 -25.05 35.88
CA ALA A 111 44.51 -24.87 36.47
C ALA A 111 44.98 -23.41 36.67
N GLY A 112 44.33 -22.44 36.02
CA GLY A 112 44.73 -21.01 36.05
C GLY A 112 44.03 -20.18 37.10
N ALA A 113 43.00 -20.71 37.75
CA ALA A 113 42.04 -19.91 38.48
C ALA A 113 42.24 -19.84 39.99
N SER A 114 43.30 -20.43 40.51
CA SER A 114 43.53 -20.53 41.95
C SER A 114 43.90 -19.22 42.68
N GLN A 115 43.80 -18.05 42.00
CA GLN A 115 44.13 -16.75 42.57
C GLN A 115 43.11 -15.67 42.31
N LEU A 116 41.87 -16.00 42.07
CA LEU A 116 40.84 -14.99 41.73
C LEU A 116 40.12 -14.52 42.98
N SER A 117 40.12 -13.21 43.19
CA SER A 117 39.47 -12.59 44.32
C SER A 117 37.99 -12.29 44.07
N ALA A 118 37.20 -12.21 45.14
CA ALA A 118 35.79 -11.79 45.08
C ALA A 118 35.58 -10.41 44.44
N SER A 119 36.64 -9.62 44.21
CA SER A 119 36.62 -8.31 43.58
C SER A 119 36.19 -8.34 42.09
N VAL A 120 36.21 -9.50 41.46
CA VAL A 120 35.71 -9.62 40.05
C VAL A 120 34.20 -9.73 39.97
N VAL A 121 33.51 -9.94 41.08
CA VAL A 121 32.05 -10.03 41.16
C VAL A 121 31.48 -8.68 41.56
N VAL A 122 30.62 -8.13 40.77
CA VAL A 122 30.07 -6.77 40.96
C VAL A 122 28.57 -6.86 41.31
N GLU A 123 28.19 -6.19 42.39
CA GLU A 123 26.77 -6.12 42.79
C GLU A 123 25.94 -5.34 41.78
N GLY A 124 24.69 -5.75 41.56
CA GLY A 124 23.78 -5.11 40.58
C GLY A 124 23.94 -5.62 39.15
N TRP A 125 24.85 -6.59 38.96
CA TRP A 125 25.07 -7.25 37.68
C TRP A 125 24.76 -8.75 37.75
N HIS A 126 24.34 -9.36 36.66
CA HIS A 126 24.38 -10.82 36.53
C HIS A 126 25.83 -11.25 36.32
N ASN A 127 26.49 -11.72 37.36
CA ASN A 127 27.83 -12.26 37.25
C ASN A 127 27.76 -13.72 36.82
N LEU A 128 28.27 -14.02 35.63
CA LEU A 128 28.11 -15.28 34.95
C LEU A 128 29.47 -15.90 34.64
N LEU A 129 29.78 -17.00 35.31
CA LEU A 129 30.99 -17.77 35.00
C LEU A 129 30.69 -18.68 33.82
N ILE A 130 31.32 -18.48 32.67
CA ILE A 130 31.24 -19.43 31.57
C ILE A 130 31.90 -20.74 32.06
N ALA A 131 31.05 -21.78 32.17
CA ALA A 131 31.51 -23.08 32.68
C ALA A 131 32.59 -23.67 31.77
N PRO A 132 33.76 -24.08 32.29
CA PRO A 132 34.84 -24.62 31.49
C PRO A 132 34.58 -26.07 31.11
N GLU A 133 33.50 -26.28 30.39
CA GLU A 133 33.00 -27.58 29.95
C GLU A 133 32.42 -27.53 28.53
N ASP A 134 32.44 -28.66 27.85
CA ASP A 134 31.78 -28.82 26.55
C ASP A 134 30.78 -29.99 26.61
N SER A 135 29.56 -29.75 26.16
CA SER A 135 28.53 -30.76 26.04
C SER A 135 27.80 -30.63 24.73
N PRO A 136 27.45 -31.71 24.03
CA PRO A 136 26.76 -31.66 22.77
C PRO A 136 25.27 -31.35 22.92
N ALA A 137 24.65 -31.56 24.07
CA ALA A 137 23.24 -31.35 24.33
C ALA A 137 22.92 -31.16 25.83
N PRO A 138 21.82 -30.45 26.15
CA PRO A 138 21.44 -30.10 27.54
C PRO A 138 21.30 -31.27 28.51
N GLY A 139 20.81 -32.41 28.00
CA GLY A 139 20.61 -33.64 28.81
C GLY A 139 21.81 -34.59 28.86
N LEU A 140 22.92 -34.22 28.19
CA LEU A 140 24.11 -35.04 28.15
C LEU A 140 25.17 -34.52 29.11
N GLY A 141 25.90 -35.42 29.71
CA GLY A 141 27.01 -35.06 30.65
C GLY A 141 28.06 -34.18 29.95
N ALA A 142 28.60 -33.27 30.73
CA ALA A 142 29.60 -32.33 30.25
C ALA A 142 31.00 -32.99 30.37
N VAL A 143 31.89 -32.58 29.47
CA VAL A 143 33.31 -32.91 29.52
C VAL A 143 34.07 -31.65 29.87
N PRO A 144 34.82 -31.64 31.00
CA PRO A 144 35.59 -30.46 31.36
C PRO A 144 36.64 -30.14 30.30
N TRP A 145 36.90 -28.84 30.09
CA TRP A 145 38.00 -28.42 29.26
C TRP A 145 39.33 -28.83 29.90
N GLY A 146 40.26 -29.32 29.10
CA GLY A 146 41.65 -29.30 29.46
C GLY A 146 42.14 -27.86 29.59
N HIS A 147 43.37 -27.65 29.92
CA HIS A 147 43.96 -26.31 29.90
C HIS A 147 43.98 -25.77 28.44
N LEU A 148 43.30 -24.69 28.21
CA LEU A 148 43.29 -24.00 26.91
C LEU A 148 44.48 -23.01 26.90
N ALA A 149 45.55 -23.36 26.21
CA ALA A 149 46.76 -22.57 26.17
C ALA A 149 46.67 -21.39 25.20
N GLU A 150 45.89 -21.57 24.11
CA GLU A 150 45.75 -20.59 23.06
C GLU A 150 44.53 -19.70 23.30
N PRO A 151 44.67 -18.37 23.21
CA PRO A 151 43.53 -17.44 23.34
C PRO A 151 42.39 -17.72 22.36
N LEU A 152 42.72 -18.18 21.15
CA LEU A 152 41.76 -18.53 20.12
C LEU A 152 40.87 -19.74 20.53
N ASP A 153 41.45 -20.74 21.17
CA ASP A 153 40.71 -21.91 21.68
C ASP A 153 39.66 -21.49 22.71
N LEU A 154 40.06 -20.61 23.63
CA LEU A 154 39.14 -20.02 24.61
C LEU A 154 38.06 -19.22 23.94
N ALA A 155 38.41 -18.37 22.96
CA ALA A 155 37.46 -17.56 22.20
C ALA A 155 36.44 -18.44 21.47
N GLN A 156 36.88 -19.50 20.78
CA GLN A 156 35.97 -20.43 20.08
C GLN A 156 35.02 -21.17 21.03
N ARG A 157 35.52 -21.56 22.24
CA ARG A 157 34.67 -22.23 23.24
C ARG A 157 33.69 -21.31 23.93
N ALA A 158 34.11 -20.05 24.20
CA ALA A 158 33.28 -19.07 24.88
C ALA A 158 32.25 -18.36 23.97
N ALA A 159 32.58 -18.16 22.69
CA ALA A 159 31.77 -17.38 21.76
C ALA A 159 30.30 -17.82 21.69
N PRO A 160 29.94 -19.11 21.59
CA PRO A 160 28.54 -19.53 21.57
C PRO A 160 27.77 -19.20 22.84
N VAL A 161 28.45 -19.29 24.00
CA VAL A 161 27.86 -18.99 25.32
C VAL A 161 27.66 -17.49 25.45
N VAL A 162 28.65 -16.68 25.06
CA VAL A 162 28.55 -15.22 25.01
C VAL A 162 27.40 -14.81 24.08
N ALA A 163 27.34 -15.37 22.86
CA ALA A 163 26.30 -15.07 21.91
C ALA A 163 24.89 -15.42 22.42
N ALA A 164 24.75 -16.55 23.12
CA ALA A 164 23.47 -16.98 23.66
C ALA A 164 23.02 -16.12 24.86
N VAL A 165 23.91 -15.84 25.77
CA VAL A 165 23.60 -15.08 26.99
C VAL A 165 23.38 -13.61 26.69
N ALA A 166 24.19 -13.02 25.83
CA ALA A 166 24.05 -11.65 25.39
C ALA A 166 22.93 -11.47 24.36
N GLY A 167 22.36 -12.55 23.82
CA GLY A 167 21.28 -12.50 22.84
C GLY A 167 21.74 -12.01 21.47
N LEU A 168 22.95 -12.40 21.05
CA LEU A 168 23.51 -12.04 19.74
C LEU A 168 23.01 -12.92 18.61
N TRP A 169 22.53 -14.15 18.90
CA TRP A 169 22.04 -15.04 17.84
C TRP A 169 20.91 -14.40 17.04
N ALA A 170 21.06 -14.33 15.75
CA ALA A 170 20.06 -13.75 14.88
C ALA A 170 18.72 -14.47 15.05
N ASP A 171 17.62 -13.70 15.02
CA ASP A 171 16.22 -14.16 15.21
C ASP A 171 15.90 -14.70 16.61
N VAL A 172 16.86 -14.84 17.51
CA VAL A 172 16.66 -15.24 18.90
C VAL A 172 16.71 -14.02 19.81
N GLN A 173 15.57 -13.37 20.03
CA GLN A 173 15.49 -12.05 20.68
C GLN A 173 15.46 -12.09 22.22
N GLN A 174 15.17 -13.25 22.83
CA GLN A 174 15.01 -13.35 24.27
C GLN A 174 16.10 -14.21 24.89
N THR A 175 16.64 -13.75 26.02
CA THR A 175 17.56 -14.52 26.89
C THR A 175 16.92 -14.70 28.26
N PRO A 176 17.27 -15.73 29.02
CA PRO A 176 16.70 -15.92 30.35
C PRO A 176 16.99 -14.76 31.29
N PHE A 177 18.14 -14.10 31.15
CA PHE A 177 18.56 -13.00 32.01
C PHE A 177 17.76 -11.69 31.76
N ASP A 178 16.94 -11.61 30.74
CA ASP A 178 16.01 -10.50 30.55
C ASP A 178 14.85 -10.49 31.55
N SER A 179 14.54 -11.65 32.14
CA SER A 179 13.43 -11.86 33.08
C SER A 179 13.85 -12.37 34.45
N VAL A 180 15.07 -12.87 34.60
CA VAL A 180 15.61 -13.33 35.86
C VAL A 180 16.06 -12.14 36.70
N GLU A 181 15.67 -12.10 37.94
CA GLU A 181 16.11 -11.07 38.89
C GLU A 181 17.60 -11.14 39.19
N ILE A 182 18.24 -9.96 39.28
CA ILE A 182 19.60 -9.83 39.77
C ILE A 182 19.59 -10.15 41.26
N LEU A 183 20.35 -11.14 41.65
CA LEU A 183 20.45 -11.53 43.05
C LEU A 183 21.22 -10.46 43.86
N PRO A 184 20.80 -10.20 45.10
CA PRO A 184 21.53 -9.28 45.98
C PRO A 184 22.91 -9.82 46.36
N GLY A 185 23.83 -8.91 46.63
CA GLY A 185 25.17 -9.23 47.07
C GLY A 185 26.10 -9.72 45.95
N GLN A 186 27.27 -10.18 46.35
CA GLN A 186 28.29 -10.71 45.43
C GLN A 186 28.01 -12.17 45.07
N THR A 187 26.98 -12.37 44.24
CA THR A 187 26.59 -13.69 43.76
C THR A 187 27.04 -13.91 42.31
N LEU A 188 27.27 -15.16 41.98
CA LEU A 188 27.67 -15.56 40.65
C LEU A 188 26.97 -16.89 40.26
N ARG A 189 26.78 -17.14 38.95
CA ARG A 189 26.21 -18.36 38.42
C ARG A 189 27.16 -18.98 37.40
N ALA A 190 27.29 -20.29 37.39
CA ALA A 190 27.89 -20.98 36.28
C ALA A 190 26.85 -20.99 35.12
N VAL A 191 27.29 -20.75 33.89
CA VAL A 191 26.46 -20.70 32.73
C VAL A 191 27.04 -21.49 31.57
N ARG A 192 26.21 -22.22 30.86
CA ARG A 192 26.50 -22.85 29.57
C ARG A 192 25.34 -22.63 28.60
N ALA A 193 25.62 -22.77 27.32
CA ALA A 193 24.61 -22.60 26.31
C ALA A 193 24.79 -23.59 25.16
N PHE A 194 23.72 -23.87 24.47
CA PHE A 194 23.65 -24.73 23.30
C PHE A 194 22.98 -23.99 22.16
N TYR A 195 23.52 -24.17 20.97
CA TYR A 195 22.95 -23.56 19.76
C TYR A 195 22.83 -24.56 18.63
N ARG A 196 21.70 -24.50 17.92
CA ARG A 196 21.48 -25.25 16.70
C ARG A 196 20.82 -24.32 15.68
N SER A 197 21.32 -24.34 14.46
CA SER A 197 20.74 -23.61 13.34
C SER A 197 20.67 -24.49 12.12
N LEU A 198 19.49 -24.58 11.50
CA LEU A 198 19.31 -25.22 10.21
C LEU A 198 18.95 -24.16 9.18
N ASP A 199 19.86 -23.94 8.23
CA ASP A 199 19.63 -23.03 7.09
C ASP A 199 18.90 -23.79 5.98
N THR A 200 17.80 -23.21 5.52
CA THR A 200 16.92 -23.77 4.47
C THR A 200 16.78 -22.85 3.28
N ALA A 201 17.54 -21.77 3.21
CA ALA A 201 17.37 -20.72 2.18
C ALA A 201 17.46 -21.29 0.74
N ASP A 202 18.37 -22.23 0.49
CA ASP A 202 18.50 -22.85 -0.82
C ASP A 202 17.34 -23.77 -1.16
N VAL A 203 16.85 -24.52 -0.16
CA VAL A 203 15.66 -25.37 -0.31
C VAL A 203 14.43 -24.52 -0.59
N GLU A 204 14.24 -23.45 0.18
CA GLU A 204 13.13 -22.52 0.00
C GLU A 204 13.14 -21.89 -1.39
N ARG A 205 14.31 -21.48 -1.86
CA ARG A 205 14.49 -20.95 -3.22
C ARG A 205 14.11 -21.98 -4.29
N ARG A 206 14.55 -23.24 -4.13
CA ARG A 206 14.21 -24.34 -5.04
C ARG A 206 12.71 -24.66 -4.99
N LEU A 207 12.12 -24.75 -3.80
CA LEU A 207 10.68 -24.98 -3.64
C LEU A 207 9.87 -23.83 -4.25
N ARG A 208 10.21 -22.57 -3.98
CA ARG A 208 9.54 -21.40 -4.59
C ARG A 208 9.60 -21.44 -6.10
N ALA A 209 10.76 -21.75 -6.68
CA ALA A 209 10.94 -21.89 -8.13
C ALA A 209 10.13 -23.03 -8.74
N ARG A 210 9.88 -24.12 -7.98
CA ARG A 210 9.08 -25.28 -8.43
C ARG A 210 7.59 -25.10 -8.19
N LEU A 211 7.24 -24.45 -7.09
CA LEU A 211 5.84 -24.19 -6.76
C LEU A 211 5.22 -23.17 -7.72
N PHE A 212 5.97 -22.17 -8.11
CA PHE A 212 5.52 -21.14 -9.04
C PHE A 212 6.61 -20.81 -10.06
N ASP A 213 6.28 -20.91 -11.36
CA ASP A 213 7.20 -20.58 -12.43
C ASP A 213 7.59 -19.09 -12.34
N PRO A 214 8.90 -18.75 -12.25
CA PRO A 214 9.37 -17.36 -12.29
C PRO A 214 8.97 -16.60 -13.56
N ALA A 215 8.65 -17.30 -14.64
CA ALA A 215 8.12 -16.74 -15.87
C ALA A 215 6.65 -16.27 -15.76
N GLY A 216 6.00 -16.48 -14.63
CA GLY A 216 4.63 -16.03 -14.37
C GLY A 216 3.56 -17.01 -14.80
N ARG A 217 3.89 -18.29 -14.92
CA ARG A 217 2.90 -19.34 -15.18
C ARG A 217 2.07 -19.62 -13.93
N LEU A 218 0.76 -19.47 -14.05
CA LEU A 218 -0.17 -19.75 -12.97
C LEU A 218 -0.35 -21.26 -12.79
N PRO A 219 -0.35 -21.76 -11.54
CA PRO A 219 -0.58 -23.17 -11.25
C PRO A 219 -2.02 -23.56 -11.60
N LEU A 220 -2.19 -24.77 -12.15
CA LEU A 220 -3.51 -25.34 -12.37
C LEU A 220 -4.14 -25.73 -11.02
N PRO A 221 -5.32 -25.19 -10.66
CA PRO A 221 -5.96 -25.56 -9.42
C PRO A 221 -6.35 -27.04 -9.37
N HIS A 222 -6.21 -27.65 -8.19
CA HIS A 222 -6.50 -29.04 -7.94
C HIS A 222 -7.61 -29.16 -6.89
N GLY A 223 -8.33 -30.26 -6.92
CA GLY A 223 -9.36 -30.55 -5.92
C GLY A 223 -10.71 -29.94 -6.29
N GLY A 224 -11.72 -30.77 -6.24
CA GLY A 224 -13.10 -30.47 -6.56
C GLY A 224 -13.72 -31.54 -7.42
N GLN A 225 -15.04 -31.51 -7.52
CA GLN A 225 -15.82 -32.46 -8.38
C GLN A 225 -15.77 -32.03 -9.85
N VAL A 226 -15.30 -30.84 -10.13
CA VAL A 226 -15.30 -30.24 -11.47
C VAL A 226 -13.86 -30.18 -12.00
N PRO A 227 -13.58 -30.69 -13.21
CA PRO A 227 -12.25 -30.61 -13.80
C PRO A 227 -11.86 -29.14 -14.06
N VAL A 228 -10.60 -28.82 -13.83
CA VAL A 228 -10.04 -27.50 -14.12
C VAL A 228 -9.10 -27.62 -15.30
N LEU A 229 -9.23 -26.73 -16.26
CA LEU A 229 -8.47 -26.76 -17.52
C LEU A 229 -7.94 -25.37 -17.85
N TYR A 230 -6.79 -25.32 -18.52
CA TYR A 230 -6.35 -24.07 -19.10
C TYR A 230 -7.22 -23.70 -20.31
N VAL A 231 -7.61 -22.42 -20.38
CA VAL A 231 -8.38 -21.90 -21.50
C VAL A 231 -7.48 -21.80 -22.73
N GLU A 232 -7.92 -22.35 -23.86
CA GLU A 232 -7.18 -22.26 -25.14
C GLU A 232 -7.31 -20.86 -25.77
N ASP A 233 -8.54 -20.31 -25.83
CA ASP A 233 -8.79 -18.96 -26.30
C ASP A 233 -8.78 -17.95 -25.16
N VAL A 234 -7.56 -17.50 -24.83
CA VAL A 234 -7.32 -16.50 -23.80
C VAL A 234 -8.09 -15.20 -24.11
N SER A 235 -8.11 -14.79 -25.39
CA SER A 235 -8.72 -13.52 -25.77
C SER A 235 -10.24 -13.51 -25.55
N ALA A 236 -10.92 -14.60 -25.91
CA ALA A 236 -12.36 -14.74 -25.66
C ALA A 236 -12.70 -14.77 -24.18
N ALA A 237 -11.90 -15.48 -23.37
CA ALA A 237 -12.10 -15.58 -21.93
C ALA A 237 -11.95 -14.22 -21.24
N THR A 238 -10.86 -13.51 -21.51
CA THR A 238 -10.57 -12.19 -20.91
C THR A 238 -11.58 -11.14 -21.34
N GLN A 239 -11.96 -11.15 -22.62
CA GLN A 239 -12.99 -10.24 -23.14
C GLN A 239 -14.37 -10.51 -22.51
N THR A 240 -14.73 -11.78 -22.32
CA THR A 240 -16.00 -12.14 -21.65
C THR A 240 -16.04 -11.62 -20.23
N MET A 241 -14.96 -11.81 -19.46
CA MET A 241 -14.86 -11.31 -18.09
C MET A 241 -14.88 -9.78 -18.05
N ALA A 242 -14.15 -9.11 -18.94
CA ALA A 242 -14.14 -7.65 -19.00
C ALA A 242 -15.52 -7.09 -19.37
N ARG A 243 -16.24 -7.69 -20.33
CA ARG A 243 -17.61 -7.30 -20.66
C ARG A 243 -18.57 -7.52 -19.51
N ALA A 244 -18.45 -8.63 -18.78
CA ALA A 244 -19.28 -8.91 -17.61
C ALA A 244 -19.07 -7.82 -16.53
N LEU A 245 -17.83 -7.45 -16.24
CA LEU A 245 -17.47 -6.37 -15.33
C LEU A 245 -18.18 -5.07 -15.71
N TRP A 246 -18.00 -4.62 -16.96
CA TRP A 246 -18.54 -3.34 -17.40
C TRP A 246 -20.06 -3.35 -17.60
N THR A 247 -20.66 -4.49 -17.92
CA THR A 247 -22.12 -4.63 -17.95
C THR A 247 -22.72 -4.40 -16.56
N LYS A 248 -22.03 -4.86 -15.52
CA LYS A 248 -22.45 -4.68 -14.12
C LYS A 248 -22.28 -3.24 -13.63
N HIS A 249 -21.24 -2.53 -14.07
CA HIS A 249 -20.83 -1.24 -13.49
C HIS A 249 -20.96 -0.02 -14.42
N ARG A 250 -21.47 -0.19 -15.65
CA ARG A 250 -21.56 0.93 -16.62
C ARG A 250 -22.34 2.14 -16.09
N ASP A 251 -23.39 1.90 -15.30
CA ASP A 251 -24.30 2.95 -14.84
C ASP A 251 -23.67 3.80 -13.70
N VAL A 252 -22.64 3.28 -13.04
CA VAL A 252 -21.88 4.02 -12.03
C VAL A 252 -20.99 5.10 -12.64
N LEU A 253 -20.57 4.91 -13.91
CA LEU A 253 -19.65 5.80 -14.61
C LEU A 253 -20.36 6.86 -15.45
N ARG A 254 -21.66 6.73 -15.67
CA ARG A 254 -22.44 7.64 -16.48
C ARG A 254 -23.56 8.27 -15.66
N GLY A 255 -23.55 9.62 -15.57
CA GLY A 255 -24.61 10.38 -14.91
C GLY A 255 -25.91 10.40 -15.76
N PRO A 256 -27.05 10.65 -15.11
CA PRO A 256 -28.34 10.77 -15.81
C PRO A 256 -28.32 11.97 -16.75
N ARG A 257 -28.93 11.82 -17.91
CA ARG A 257 -29.18 12.91 -18.89
C ARG A 257 -30.63 13.39 -18.76
N MET A 258 -30.78 14.71 -18.77
CA MET A 258 -32.12 15.31 -18.82
C MET A 258 -32.70 15.13 -20.21
N GLY A 259 -33.87 14.51 -20.28
CA GLY A 259 -34.63 14.37 -21.51
C GLY A 259 -35.56 15.57 -21.77
N ALA A 260 -36.13 15.66 -23.00
CA ALA A 260 -37.06 16.70 -23.32
C ALA A 260 -38.37 16.64 -22.49
N ASP A 261 -38.73 15.46 -22.00
CA ASP A 261 -39.92 15.21 -21.18
C ASP A 261 -39.73 15.66 -19.72
N ASP A 262 -38.51 15.83 -19.26
CA ASP A 262 -38.18 16.24 -17.87
C ASP A 262 -38.39 17.75 -17.67
N VAL A 263 -38.50 18.51 -18.78
CA VAL A 263 -38.70 19.95 -18.73
C VAL A 263 -40.19 20.25 -18.92
N ALA A 264 -40.92 20.39 -17.82
CA ALA A 264 -42.34 20.72 -17.84
C ALA A 264 -42.61 22.06 -18.58
N THR A 265 -43.13 21.99 -19.80
CA THR A 265 -43.56 23.13 -20.56
C THR A 265 -44.92 23.60 -20.04
N GLN A 266 -44.96 24.53 -19.10
CA GLN A 266 -46.19 25.28 -18.79
C GLN A 266 -46.50 26.27 -19.90
N ALA A 267 -47.38 25.91 -20.82
CA ALA A 267 -47.90 26.81 -21.79
C ALA A 267 -48.65 27.97 -21.11
N ILE A 268 -48.42 29.21 -21.57
CA ILE A 268 -49.11 30.38 -21.03
C ILE A 268 -50.61 30.28 -21.36
N SER A 269 -51.44 30.17 -20.32
CA SER A 269 -52.89 30.02 -20.54
C SER A 269 -53.53 31.30 -21.07
N ILE A 270 -54.59 31.18 -21.82
CA ILE A 270 -55.37 32.31 -22.36
C ILE A 270 -55.88 33.23 -21.24
N TRP A 271 -56.14 32.70 -20.05
CA TRP A 271 -56.49 33.47 -18.87
C TRP A 271 -55.34 34.34 -18.32
N ALA A 272 -54.11 33.85 -18.39
CA ALA A 272 -52.94 34.65 -18.04
C ALA A 272 -52.75 35.80 -19.04
N ALA A 273 -53.01 35.58 -20.31
CA ALA A 273 -53.01 36.59 -21.36
C ALA A 273 -54.06 37.67 -21.14
N LEU A 274 -55.28 37.28 -20.81
CA LEU A 274 -56.38 38.23 -20.52
C LEU A 274 -56.10 39.07 -19.26
N LYS A 275 -55.52 38.46 -18.20
CA LYS A 275 -55.10 39.17 -16.99
C LYS A 275 -53.96 40.15 -17.26
N MET A 276 -53.04 39.82 -18.16
CA MET A 276 -51.94 40.68 -18.58
C MET A 276 -52.49 41.84 -19.45
N PHE A 277 -53.45 41.60 -20.32
CA PHE A 277 -54.16 42.64 -21.09
C PHE A 277 -54.91 43.65 -20.18
N LEU A 278 -55.65 43.16 -19.20
CA LEU A 278 -56.36 44.00 -18.26
C LEU A 278 -55.39 44.82 -17.36
N ARG A 279 -54.27 44.29 -17.00
CA ARG A 279 -53.21 45.03 -16.31
C ARG A 279 -52.53 46.05 -17.22
N PHE A 280 -52.35 45.73 -18.48
CA PHE A 280 -51.79 46.66 -19.49
C PHE A 280 -52.73 47.83 -19.75
N MET A 281 -53.99 47.57 -19.91
CA MET A 281 -55.05 48.67 -20.08
C MET A 281 -55.17 49.57 -18.85
N GLY A 282 -55.12 48.97 -17.66
CA GLY A 282 -55.05 49.67 -16.37
C GLY A 282 -53.77 50.50 -16.18
N GLY A 283 -52.63 49.99 -16.68
CA GLY A 283 -51.34 50.69 -16.66
C GLY A 283 -51.19 51.79 -17.72
N ALA A 284 -51.78 51.59 -18.89
CA ALA A 284 -51.76 52.57 -19.97
C ALA A 284 -52.65 53.83 -19.66
N LEU A 285 -53.58 53.65 -18.75
CA LEU A 285 -54.38 54.78 -18.21
C LEU A 285 -53.64 55.55 -17.08
N ARG A 286 -52.62 55.01 -16.51
CA ARG A 286 -51.98 55.56 -15.33
C ARG A 286 -50.52 55.99 -15.48
N ASN A 287 -49.72 55.44 -16.42
CA ASN A 287 -48.33 55.82 -16.62
C ASN A 287 -47.79 55.39 -18.01
N ALA A 288 -46.88 56.21 -18.49
CA ALA A 288 -46.19 56.15 -19.78
C ALA A 288 -45.50 54.77 -20.09
N PRO A 289 -45.20 54.50 -21.38
CA PRO A 289 -44.73 53.22 -21.91
C PRO A 289 -43.41 52.67 -21.33
N SER A 290 -42.70 53.44 -20.50
CA SER A 290 -41.39 53.09 -20.01
C SER A 290 -41.34 51.98 -18.91
N ALA A 291 -42.43 51.81 -18.12
CA ALA A 291 -42.44 50.84 -17.03
C ALA A 291 -42.63 49.35 -17.51
N TRP A 292 -43.23 49.14 -18.66
CA TRP A 292 -43.40 47.82 -19.23
C TRP A 292 -42.08 47.29 -19.88
N LEU A 293 -41.29 48.21 -20.48
CA LEU A 293 -39.99 47.84 -21.07
C LEU A 293 -38.97 47.38 -20.02
N SER A 294 -39.04 47.88 -18.78
CA SER A 294 -38.13 47.50 -17.73
C SER A 294 -38.41 46.11 -17.14
N ALA A 295 -39.68 45.66 -17.16
CA ALA A 295 -40.05 44.31 -16.65
C ALA A 295 -39.63 43.16 -17.61
N VAL A 296 -39.41 43.46 -18.90
CA VAL A 296 -38.92 42.49 -19.90
C VAL A 296 -37.40 42.46 -19.99
N LYS A 297 -36.69 43.47 -19.45
CA LYS A 297 -35.22 43.54 -19.45
C LYS A 297 -34.54 42.61 -18.45
N GLY A 298 -35.27 41.95 -17.55
CA GLY A 298 -34.74 41.07 -16.53
C GLY A 298 -34.49 39.65 -16.96
N SER A 299 -34.09 39.34 -18.20
CA SER A 299 -33.79 37.99 -18.62
C SER A 299 -32.28 37.74 -18.57
N VAL A 300 -31.88 36.99 -17.58
CA VAL A 300 -30.54 36.53 -17.26
C VAL A 300 -29.84 35.72 -18.40
N SER A 301 -30.57 35.35 -19.44
CA SER A 301 -30.11 34.45 -20.50
C SER A 301 -29.02 34.98 -21.42
N ALA A 302 -28.92 36.32 -21.64
CA ALA A 302 -27.89 36.89 -22.51
C ALA A 302 -26.52 36.91 -21.85
N VAL A 303 -26.48 37.05 -20.51
CA VAL A 303 -25.25 37.04 -19.72
C VAL A 303 -24.69 35.63 -19.67
N LEU A 304 -25.53 34.61 -19.50
CA LEU A 304 -25.11 33.19 -19.44
C LEU A 304 -24.54 32.72 -20.80
N ALA A 305 -25.16 33.04 -21.91
CA ALA A 305 -24.67 32.67 -23.24
C ALA A 305 -23.31 33.34 -23.55
N SER A 306 -23.13 34.61 -23.18
CA SER A 306 -21.87 35.34 -23.40
C SER A 306 -20.75 34.85 -22.47
N THR A 307 -21.08 34.45 -21.24
CA THR A 307 -20.11 33.89 -20.29
C THR A 307 -19.62 32.49 -20.72
N VAL A 308 -20.56 31.62 -21.16
CA VAL A 308 -20.23 30.30 -21.73
C VAL A 308 -19.40 30.47 -23.01
N GLN A 309 -19.77 31.40 -23.90
CA GLN A 309 -19.05 31.63 -25.13
C GLN A 309 -17.63 32.19 -24.88
N GLY A 310 -17.46 33.11 -23.93
CA GLY A 310 -16.15 33.67 -23.58
C GLY A 310 -15.24 32.69 -22.86
N THR A 311 -15.79 31.89 -21.98
CA THR A 311 -15.00 30.93 -21.12
C THR A 311 -14.72 29.60 -21.83
N VAL A 312 -15.70 29.10 -22.62
CA VAL A 312 -15.57 27.80 -23.29
C VAL A 312 -14.78 27.94 -24.60
N PHE A 313 -14.89 29.05 -25.30
CA PHE A 313 -14.28 29.22 -26.63
C PHE A 313 -13.11 30.24 -26.67
N GLY A 314 -12.73 30.82 -25.54
CA GLY A 314 -11.68 31.82 -25.45
C GLY A 314 -10.25 31.20 -25.40
N GLY A 315 -9.57 31.22 -26.55
CA GLY A 315 -8.12 30.97 -26.63
C GLY A 315 -7.68 29.59 -27.13
N ARG A 316 -6.49 29.53 -27.75
CA ARG A 316 -5.92 28.30 -28.36
C ARG A 316 -5.48 27.22 -27.35
N GLU A 317 -5.34 27.54 -26.09
CA GLU A 317 -4.95 26.63 -24.99
C GLU A 317 -6.03 26.56 -23.91
N SER A 318 -7.29 26.74 -24.24
CA SER A 318 -8.38 26.65 -23.27
C SER A 318 -8.59 25.21 -22.82
N ALA A 319 -9.03 25.03 -21.58
CA ALA A 319 -9.43 23.72 -21.06
C ALA A 319 -10.45 23.02 -21.98
N PHE A 320 -11.24 23.78 -22.74
CA PHE A 320 -12.16 23.27 -23.75
C PHE A 320 -11.43 22.58 -24.91
N SER A 321 -10.33 23.18 -25.41
CA SER A 321 -9.55 22.58 -26.50
C SER A 321 -8.91 21.25 -26.08
N VAL A 322 -8.51 21.10 -24.83
CA VAL A 322 -7.97 19.84 -24.28
C VAL A 322 -9.05 18.75 -24.24
N VAL A 323 -10.25 19.08 -23.78
CA VAL A 323 -11.35 18.12 -23.67
C VAL A 323 -11.88 17.69 -25.05
N THR A 324 -11.97 18.62 -26.02
CA THR A 324 -12.58 18.39 -27.35
C THR A 324 -11.57 18.02 -28.44
N SER A 325 -10.27 18.21 -28.21
CA SER A 325 -9.22 17.90 -29.17
C SER A 325 -9.25 16.44 -29.59
N SER A 326 -9.03 16.18 -30.86
CA SER A 326 -8.80 14.82 -31.38
C SER A 326 -7.42 14.28 -31.01
N GLN A 327 -6.51 15.14 -30.51
CA GLN A 327 -5.24 14.69 -29.98
C GLN A 327 -5.49 14.04 -28.61
N LEU A 328 -4.82 12.92 -28.38
CA LEU A 328 -4.82 12.24 -27.08
C LEU A 328 -4.03 13.12 -26.09
N ALA A 329 -4.74 13.97 -25.37
CA ALA A 329 -4.18 14.63 -24.20
C ALA A 329 -3.94 13.57 -23.11
N ASP A 330 -2.95 13.80 -22.25
CA ASP A 330 -2.77 12.97 -21.06
C ASP A 330 -4.12 12.88 -20.32
N TRP A 331 -4.51 11.69 -19.92
CA TRP A 331 -5.79 11.45 -19.23
C TRP A 331 -5.89 12.26 -17.92
N GLN A 332 -4.77 12.59 -17.28
CA GLN A 332 -4.73 13.44 -16.09
C GLN A 332 -5.05 14.90 -16.43
N ASP A 333 -4.51 15.41 -17.53
CA ASP A 333 -4.82 16.76 -18.02
C ASP A 333 -6.27 16.87 -18.46
N LEU A 334 -6.81 15.79 -19.03
CA LEU A 334 -8.20 15.71 -19.45
C LEU A 334 -9.15 15.84 -18.26
N GLY A 335 -8.90 15.12 -17.16
CA GLY A 335 -9.72 15.19 -15.95
C GLY A 335 -9.69 16.60 -15.34
N ARG A 336 -8.48 17.18 -15.19
CA ARG A 336 -8.31 18.54 -14.65
C ARG A 336 -8.99 19.60 -15.52
N SER A 337 -8.91 19.46 -16.83
CA SER A 337 -9.54 20.39 -17.77
C SER A 337 -11.06 20.30 -17.73
N ALA A 338 -11.62 19.08 -17.59
CA ALA A 338 -13.06 18.88 -17.45
C ALA A 338 -13.60 19.51 -16.16
N ASP A 339 -12.89 19.35 -15.03
CA ASP A 339 -13.27 19.98 -13.76
C ASP A 339 -13.19 21.52 -13.81
N THR A 340 -12.15 22.04 -14.45
CA THR A 340 -11.98 23.49 -14.62
C THR A 340 -13.13 24.06 -15.44
N LEU A 341 -13.52 23.38 -16.51
CA LEU A 341 -14.67 23.78 -17.35
C LEU A 341 -15.99 23.67 -16.59
N ASN A 342 -16.20 22.59 -15.86
CA ASN A 342 -17.40 22.40 -15.06
C ASN A 342 -17.56 23.51 -14.01
N ALA A 343 -16.49 23.88 -13.34
CA ALA A 343 -16.48 25.00 -12.38
C ALA A 343 -16.77 26.34 -13.05
N ALA A 344 -16.22 26.58 -14.25
CA ALA A 344 -16.43 27.81 -15.01
C ALA A 344 -17.89 27.96 -15.52
N ILE A 345 -18.56 26.88 -15.82
CA ILE A 345 -19.98 26.86 -16.29
C ILE A 345 -20.95 27.03 -15.10
N GLY A 346 -20.48 27.21 -13.89
CA GLY A 346 -21.32 27.48 -12.72
C GLY A 346 -21.86 26.21 -12.07
N GLY A 347 -21.08 25.13 -12.15
CA GLY A 347 -21.36 23.89 -11.42
C GLY A 347 -21.39 24.17 -9.92
N SER A 348 -22.58 24.06 -9.32
CA SER A 348 -22.79 24.23 -7.88
C SER A 348 -22.06 23.13 -7.10
N ALA A 349 -21.54 23.47 -5.92
CA ALA A 349 -20.92 22.51 -4.99
C ALA A 349 -21.87 21.34 -4.61
N ALA A 350 -23.18 21.52 -4.73
CA ALA A 350 -24.18 20.46 -4.55
C ALA A 350 -24.08 19.36 -5.62
N ASN A 351 -23.68 19.73 -6.86
CA ASN A 351 -23.44 18.75 -7.93
C ASN A 351 -22.07 18.06 -7.81
N ALA A 352 -21.15 18.62 -7.02
CA ALA A 352 -19.87 17.98 -6.73
C ALA A 352 -20.04 16.69 -5.89
N GLN A 353 -21.11 16.56 -5.11
CA GLN A 353 -21.42 15.31 -4.40
C GLN A 353 -21.78 14.14 -5.33
N LEU A 354 -22.36 14.41 -6.49
CA LEU A 354 -22.60 13.38 -7.52
C LEU A 354 -21.31 12.96 -8.24
N ALA A 355 -20.30 13.83 -8.26
CA ALA A 355 -19.01 13.53 -8.88
C ALA A 355 -18.17 12.52 -8.04
N HIS A 356 -18.49 12.36 -6.78
CA HIS A 356 -17.78 11.45 -5.85
C HIS A 356 -18.56 10.15 -5.60
N GLN A 357 -19.10 9.57 -6.65
CA GLN A 357 -19.65 8.22 -6.53
C GLN A 357 -18.54 7.24 -6.15
N ASP A 358 -18.81 6.44 -5.12
CA ASP A 358 -17.88 5.40 -4.65
C ASP A 358 -17.66 4.33 -5.73
N LEU A 359 -16.44 4.21 -6.23
CA LEU A 359 -16.05 3.21 -7.21
C LEU A 359 -15.54 1.91 -6.58
N SER A 360 -15.57 1.78 -5.24
CA SER A 360 -15.10 0.58 -4.54
C SER A 360 -15.73 -0.72 -5.05
N PRO A 361 -17.06 -0.80 -5.31
CA PRO A 361 -17.64 -2.02 -5.84
C PRO A 361 -17.09 -2.42 -7.21
N LEU A 362 -16.78 -1.45 -8.07
CA LEU A 362 -16.17 -1.68 -9.37
C LEU A 362 -14.75 -2.29 -9.21
N TRP A 363 -13.94 -1.71 -8.33
CA TRP A 363 -12.55 -2.18 -8.16
C TRP A 363 -12.47 -3.50 -7.42
N ILE A 364 -13.34 -3.74 -6.46
CA ILE A 364 -13.49 -5.06 -5.83
C ILE A 364 -13.81 -6.12 -6.89
N ASP A 365 -14.74 -5.82 -7.79
CA ASP A 365 -15.14 -6.75 -8.85
C ASP A 365 -14.06 -6.89 -9.94
N PHE A 366 -13.32 -5.83 -10.26
CA PHE A 366 -12.17 -5.91 -11.17
C PHE A 366 -11.11 -6.88 -10.64
N VAL A 367 -10.76 -6.74 -9.35
CA VAL A 367 -9.84 -7.64 -8.66
C VAL A 367 -10.40 -9.07 -8.62
N ASN A 368 -11.65 -9.23 -8.23
CA ASN A 368 -12.31 -10.54 -8.19
C ASN A 368 -12.34 -11.23 -9.55
N GLY A 369 -12.57 -10.48 -10.63
CA GLY A 369 -12.50 -10.98 -12.01
C GLY A 369 -11.11 -11.48 -12.37
N ALA A 370 -10.07 -10.70 -12.04
CA ALA A 370 -8.68 -11.09 -12.25
C ALA A 370 -8.34 -12.38 -11.48
N LEU A 371 -8.66 -12.44 -10.20
CA LEU A 371 -8.39 -13.62 -9.37
C LEU A 371 -9.21 -14.85 -9.82
N THR A 372 -10.45 -14.64 -10.31
CA THR A 372 -11.28 -15.71 -10.84
C THR A 372 -10.69 -16.31 -12.12
N LEU A 373 -10.14 -15.50 -13.00
CA LEU A 373 -9.42 -15.97 -14.19
C LEU A 373 -8.12 -16.71 -13.84
N ALA A 374 -7.48 -16.37 -12.74
CA ALA A 374 -6.24 -17.01 -12.30
C ALA A 374 -6.44 -18.36 -11.61
N ASP A 375 -7.49 -18.52 -10.78
CA ASP A 375 -7.65 -19.68 -9.90
C ASP A 375 -9.03 -20.36 -9.97
N GLY A 376 -9.93 -19.89 -10.83
CA GLY A 376 -11.25 -20.48 -11.03
C GLY A 376 -12.21 -20.32 -9.84
N GLY A 377 -11.86 -19.55 -8.80
CA GLY A 377 -12.70 -19.33 -7.64
C GLY A 377 -13.90 -18.42 -7.94
N ARG A 378 -15.07 -18.79 -7.44
CA ARG A 378 -16.28 -17.96 -7.56
C ARG A 378 -16.31 -16.91 -6.45
N ARG A 379 -16.18 -15.61 -6.78
CA ARG A 379 -16.07 -14.53 -5.81
C ARG A 379 -17.16 -13.47 -5.88
N ALA A 380 -17.66 -13.20 -7.08
CA ALA A 380 -18.63 -12.15 -7.30
C ALA A 380 -19.76 -12.64 -8.22
N LYS A 381 -20.98 -12.25 -7.89
CA LYS A 381 -22.15 -12.57 -8.73
C LYS A 381 -22.02 -11.83 -10.08
N GLY A 382 -22.20 -12.59 -11.18
CA GLY A 382 -22.08 -12.07 -12.55
C GLY A 382 -20.65 -12.02 -13.09
N LEU A 383 -19.64 -12.45 -12.30
CA LEU A 383 -18.25 -12.62 -12.70
C LEU A 383 -17.86 -14.08 -12.45
N ASP A 384 -18.61 -14.97 -13.07
CA ASP A 384 -18.43 -16.42 -12.88
C ASP A 384 -17.19 -16.92 -13.60
N PRO A 385 -16.59 -18.03 -13.11
CA PRO A 385 -15.48 -18.68 -13.80
C PRO A 385 -15.85 -19.06 -15.23
N ILE A 386 -14.87 -19.00 -16.12
CA ILE A 386 -15.05 -19.37 -17.53
C ILE A 386 -15.36 -20.87 -17.60
N GLN A 387 -16.38 -21.23 -18.33
CA GLN A 387 -16.76 -22.62 -18.55
C GLN A 387 -16.00 -23.20 -19.76
N VAL A 388 -15.36 -24.35 -19.57
CA VAL A 388 -14.68 -25.09 -20.62
C VAL A 388 -15.26 -26.53 -20.63
N GLY A 389 -16.21 -26.78 -21.50
CA GLY A 389 -16.98 -28.01 -21.48
C GLY A 389 -17.74 -28.17 -20.17
N ALA A 390 -17.54 -29.28 -19.46
CA ALA A 390 -18.08 -29.51 -18.13
C ALA A 390 -17.19 -28.95 -16.99
N GLY A 391 -16.07 -28.38 -17.34
CA GLY A 391 -15.06 -27.91 -16.40
C GLY A 391 -15.00 -26.41 -16.23
N VAL A 392 -14.12 -25.98 -15.34
CA VAL A 392 -13.78 -24.57 -15.08
C VAL A 392 -12.49 -24.24 -15.80
N GLY A 393 -12.51 -23.13 -16.58
CA GLY A 393 -11.36 -22.60 -17.27
C GLY A 393 -10.57 -21.59 -16.43
N VAL A 394 -9.24 -21.71 -16.43
CA VAL A 394 -8.30 -20.74 -15.85
C VAL A 394 -7.24 -20.35 -16.88
N LEU A 395 -6.60 -19.21 -16.70
CA LEU A 395 -5.52 -18.76 -17.56
C LEU A 395 -4.19 -19.35 -17.13
N ALA A 396 -3.34 -19.69 -18.09
CA ALA A 396 -2.04 -20.30 -17.82
C ALA A 396 -0.98 -19.28 -17.37
N ASN A 397 -1.04 -18.02 -17.88
CA ASN A 397 -0.02 -17.03 -17.64
C ASN A 397 -0.57 -15.85 -16.86
N ALA A 398 0.17 -15.38 -15.88
CA ALA A 398 -0.18 -14.19 -15.11
C ALA A 398 -0.30 -12.93 -15.99
N ALA A 399 0.54 -12.80 -17.02
CA ALA A 399 0.50 -11.70 -17.94
C ALA A 399 -0.79 -11.64 -18.78
N ASP A 400 -1.45 -12.78 -19.01
CA ASP A 400 -2.75 -12.84 -19.68
C ASP A 400 -3.90 -12.37 -18.77
N VAL A 401 -3.69 -12.38 -17.44
CA VAL A 401 -4.65 -11.82 -16.48
C VAL A 401 -4.36 -10.33 -16.28
N VAL A 402 -3.26 -10.01 -15.60
CA VAL A 402 -2.79 -8.64 -15.39
C VAL A 402 -1.28 -8.62 -15.61
N PRO A 403 -0.79 -8.02 -16.69
CA PRO A 403 0.63 -7.95 -16.95
C PRO A 403 1.35 -7.09 -15.91
N SER A 404 2.56 -7.48 -15.58
CA SER A 404 3.42 -6.79 -14.61
C SER A 404 4.33 -5.76 -15.29
N ARG A 405 5.03 -4.96 -14.49
CA ARG A 405 6.04 -4.02 -15.01
C ARG A 405 7.15 -4.71 -15.83
N ALA A 406 7.39 -6.00 -15.63
CA ALA A 406 8.35 -6.73 -16.45
C ALA A 406 7.91 -6.88 -17.91
N ASP A 407 6.60 -6.76 -18.17
CA ASP A 407 6.00 -6.91 -19.50
C ASP A 407 5.84 -5.55 -20.22
N ARG A 408 6.42 -4.46 -19.66
CA ARG A 408 6.38 -3.12 -20.22
C ARG A 408 7.06 -3.05 -21.61
N PHE A 409 6.60 -2.13 -22.43
CA PHE A 409 7.26 -1.82 -23.69
C PHE A 409 8.50 -0.97 -23.45
N THR A 410 9.65 -1.44 -23.89
CA THR A 410 10.96 -0.78 -23.70
C THR A 410 11.74 -0.62 -24.99
N ALA A 411 11.18 -1.02 -26.15
CA ALA A 411 11.86 -0.98 -27.44
C ALA A 411 11.89 0.43 -28.05
N ILE A 412 12.18 1.45 -27.23
CA ILE A 412 12.32 2.85 -27.65
C ILE A 412 13.81 3.22 -27.53
N PRO A 413 14.52 3.46 -28.66
CA PRO A 413 15.90 3.94 -28.61
C PRO A 413 16.02 5.27 -27.84
N THR A 414 17.12 5.48 -27.15
CA THR A 414 17.35 6.71 -26.36
C THR A 414 17.34 7.98 -27.19
N SER A 415 17.82 7.92 -28.45
CA SER A 415 17.72 8.99 -29.44
C SER A 415 16.29 9.37 -29.75
N LEU A 416 15.43 8.37 -29.97
CA LEU A 416 14.02 8.56 -30.26
C LEU A 416 13.26 9.01 -29.00
N ALA A 417 13.61 8.48 -27.82
CA ALA A 417 13.00 8.86 -26.54
C ALA A 417 13.14 10.36 -26.23
N ALA A 418 14.27 10.96 -26.61
CA ALA A 418 14.49 12.40 -26.47
C ALA A 418 13.54 13.24 -27.35
N VAL A 419 13.14 12.71 -28.52
CA VAL A 419 12.24 13.40 -29.45
C VAL A 419 10.78 13.26 -29.06
N ILE A 420 10.37 12.04 -28.67
CA ILE A 420 8.97 11.75 -28.37
C ILE A 420 8.60 11.97 -26.88
N GLY A 421 9.60 12.13 -26.00
CA GLY A 421 9.39 12.36 -24.56
C GLY A 421 8.88 11.14 -23.77
N VAL A 422 9.05 9.92 -24.30
CA VAL A 422 8.63 8.66 -23.66
C VAL A 422 9.77 7.66 -23.73
N THR A 423 10.09 7.03 -22.61
CA THR A 423 11.17 6.01 -22.51
C THR A 423 10.64 4.59 -22.44
N ASP A 424 9.49 4.39 -21.81
CA ASP A 424 8.83 3.09 -21.68
C ASP A 424 7.31 3.29 -21.58
N LEU A 425 6.57 2.19 -21.70
CA LEU A 425 5.11 2.21 -21.60
C LEU A 425 4.65 1.07 -20.69
N GLU A 426 3.75 1.39 -19.75
CA GLU A 426 3.15 0.39 -18.88
C GLU A 426 2.25 -0.58 -19.67
N PRO A 427 2.26 -1.87 -19.31
CA PRO A 427 1.59 -2.90 -20.13
C PRO A 427 0.06 -2.82 -20.11
N ALA A 428 -0.55 -2.16 -19.12
CA ALA A 428 -1.99 -1.97 -19.03
C ALA A 428 -2.46 -0.60 -19.55
N ASP A 429 -1.54 0.29 -19.96
CA ASP A 429 -1.88 1.65 -20.39
C ASP A 429 -2.28 1.69 -21.87
N VAL A 430 -3.57 1.50 -22.11
CA VAL A 430 -4.19 1.51 -23.46
C VAL A 430 -4.14 2.90 -24.09
N LEU A 431 -4.39 3.95 -23.31
CA LEU A 431 -4.37 5.34 -23.80
C LEU A 431 -2.94 5.79 -24.09
N GLY A 432 -2.00 5.46 -23.23
CA GLY A 432 -0.59 5.72 -23.47
C GLY A 432 -0.05 5.00 -24.70
N ALA A 433 -0.51 3.76 -24.97
CA ALA A 433 -0.16 3.03 -26.19
C ALA A 433 -0.70 3.70 -27.46
N ALA A 434 -1.90 4.25 -27.41
CA ALA A 434 -2.48 4.99 -28.52
C ALA A 434 -1.76 6.34 -28.73
N ASP A 435 -1.41 7.04 -27.67
CA ASP A 435 -0.63 8.29 -27.73
C ASP A 435 0.79 8.04 -28.26
N LEU A 436 1.48 7.00 -27.76
CA LEU A 436 2.80 6.61 -28.24
C LEU A 436 2.79 6.30 -29.75
N ARG A 437 1.78 5.55 -30.22
CA ARG A 437 1.61 5.29 -31.66
C ARG A 437 1.50 6.59 -32.44
N GLN A 438 0.70 7.54 -31.98
CA GLN A 438 0.53 8.83 -32.64
C GLN A 438 1.84 9.64 -32.65
N ARG A 439 2.59 9.65 -31.55
CA ARG A 439 3.90 10.31 -31.47
C ARG A 439 4.91 9.68 -32.43
N LEU A 440 4.96 8.36 -32.47
CA LEU A 440 5.82 7.63 -33.42
C LEU A 440 5.47 7.95 -34.87
N GLN A 441 4.17 8.01 -35.21
CA GLN A 441 3.72 8.39 -36.55
C GLN A 441 4.13 9.82 -36.95
N ARG A 442 4.07 10.77 -36.01
CA ARG A 442 4.56 12.14 -36.25
C ARG A 442 6.07 12.17 -36.48
N ALA A 443 6.81 11.33 -35.75
CA ALA A 443 8.27 11.23 -35.91
C ALA A 443 8.71 10.58 -37.22
N TYR A 444 7.82 9.95 -38.00
CA TYR A 444 8.18 9.34 -39.31
C TYR A 444 8.73 10.35 -40.31
N SER A 445 8.30 11.62 -40.25
CA SER A 445 8.74 12.68 -41.14
C SER A 445 10.06 13.34 -40.69
N ASP A 446 10.57 12.98 -39.50
CA ASP A 446 11.84 13.49 -39.02
C ASP A 446 12.99 12.76 -39.69
N PRO A 447 13.92 13.47 -40.38
CA PRO A 447 15.07 12.85 -41.07
C PRO A 447 16.01 12.09 -40.13
N ALA A 448 16.13 12.51 -38.86
CA ALA A 448 17.01 11.90 -37.87
C ALA A 448 16.37 10.70 -37.15
N ALA A 449 15.08 10.77 -36.86
CA ALA A 449 14.38 9.79 -36.02
C ALA A 449 13.45 8.84 -36.82
N GLY A 450 13.17 9.12 -38.10
CA GLY A 450 12.12 8.45 -38.87
C GLY A 450 12.34 6.94 -39.06
N VAL A 451 13.58 6.47 -39.18
CA VAL A 451 13.87 5.03 -39.31
C VAL A 451 13.64 4.32 -37.98
N GLU A 452 14.12 4.89 -36.88
CA GLU A 452 13.96 4.34 -35.55
C GLU A 452 12.47 4.34 -35.13
N ALA A 453 11.73 5.41 -35.47
CA ALA A 453 10.30 5.51 -35.20
C ALA A 453 9.47 4.43 -35.91
N ARG A 454 9.81 4.05 -37.16
CA ARG A 454 9.16 2.93 -37.87
C ARG A 454 9.50 1.59 -37.22
N GLY A 455 10.78 1.38 -36.84
CA GLY A 455 11.18 0.19 -36.08
C GLY A 455 10.44 0.05 -34.77
N ALA A 456 10.43 1.10 -33.96
CA ALA A 456 9.70 1.14 -32.68
C ALA A 456 8.18 0.94 -32.85
N SER A 457 7.59 1.46 -33.94
CA SER A 457 6.19 1.23 -34.24
C SER A 457 5.86 -0.22 -34.55
N THR A 458 6.73 -0.91 -35.30
CA THR A 458 6.56 -2.34 -35.60
C THR A 458 6.66 -3.19 -34.31
N GLU A 459 7.61 -2.88 -33.46
CA GLU A 459 7.76 -3.54 -32.16
C GLU A 459 6.57 -3.24 -31.24
N LEU A 460 6.06 -2.00 -31.23
CA LEU A 460 4.87 -1.63 -30.48
C LEU A 460 3.65 -2.43 -30.94
N GLU A 461 3.46 -2.63 -32.24
CA GLU A 461 2.36 -3.44 -32.76
C GLU A 461 2.45 -4.89 -32.33
N ARG A 462 3.64 -5.51 -32.37
CA ARG A 462 3.85 -6.88 -31.88
C ARG A 462 3.57 -6.98 -30.38
N TRP A 463 4.08 -6.05 -29.62
CA TRP A 463 3.85 -5.99 -28.19
C TRP A 463 2.38 -5.80 -27.86
N GLN A 464 1.67 -4.91 -28.57
CA GLN A 464 0.23 -4.70 -28.38
C GLN A 464 -0.59 -5.94 -28.75
N GLN A 465 -0.22 -6.69 -29.78
CA GLN A 465 -0.88 -7.95 -30.11
C GLN A 465 -0.82 -8.97 -28.97
N HIS A 466 0.24 -8.93 -28.19
CA HIS A 466 0.37 -9.77 -27.00
C HIS A 466 -0.38 -9.17 -25.80
N ALA A 467 -0.12 -7.91 -25.47
CA ALA A 467 -0.74 -7.22 -24.33
C ALA A 467 -2.28 -7.15 -24.44
N SER A 468 -2.81 -7.01 -25.65
CA SER A 468 -4.26 -6.91 -25.91
C SER A 468 -5.06 -8.18 -25.55
N LYS A 469 -4.41 -9.32 -25.36
CA LYS A 469 -5.06 -10.57 -24.92
C LYS A 469 -5.37 -10.56 -23.42
N SER A 470 -4.70 -9.72 -22.64
CA SER A 470 -4.87 -9.71 -21.19
C SER A 470 -6.21 -9.14 -20.74
N TYR A 471 -6.72 -9.66 -19.62
CA TYR A 471 -7.94 -9.14 -18.98
C TYR A 471 -7.83 -7.66 -18.63
N ALA A 472 -6.67 -7.25 -18.06
CA ALA A 472 -6.43 -5.86 -17.78
C ALA A 472 -6.56 -4.99 -19.02
N TRP A 473 -5.92 -5.36 -20.13
CA TRP A 473 -6.03 -4.60 -21.38
C TRP A 473 -7.48 -4.54 -21.91
N GLN A 474 -8.19 -5.66 -21.88
CA GLN A 474 -9.59 -5.71 -22.32
C GLN A 474 -10.48 -4.81 -21.45
N ALA A 475 -10.28 -4.83 -20.14
CA ALA A 475 -11.00 -3.93 -19.22
C ALA A 475 -10.62 -2.46 -19.46
N GLY A 476 -9.32 -2.17 -19.58
CA GLY A 476 -8.81 -0.83 -19.85
C GLY A 476 -9.26 -0.28 -21.20
N SER A 477 -9.37 -1.11 -22.25
CA SER A 477 -9.83 -0.70 -23.58
C SER A 477 -11.30 -0.27 -23.58
N ILE A 478 -12.16 -0.97 -22.83
CA ILE A 478 -13.57 -0.60 -22.69
C ILE A 478 -13.69 0.72 -21.89
N LEU A 479 -12.89 0.90 -20.85
CA LEU A 479 -12.85 2.15 -20.07
C LEU A 479 -12.36 3.32 -20.92
N ALA A 480 -11.32 3.10 -21.72
CA ALA A 480 -10.80 4.10 -22.68
C ALA A 480 -11.86 4.47 -23.76
N ASP A 481 -12.64 3.50 -24.24
CA ASP A 481 -13.75 3.74 -25.15
C ASP A 481 -14.87 4.57 -24.49
N PHE A 482 -15.21 4.28 -23.23
CA PHE A 482 -16.17 5.11 -22.48
C PHE A 482 -15.68 6.56 -22.34
N LEU A 483 -14.40 6.75 -22.05
CA LEU A 483 -13.79 8.08 -21.97
C LEU A 483 -13.83 8.80 -23.33
N GLY A 484 -13.52 8.09 -24.42
CA GLY A 484 -13.60 8.60 -25.78
C GLY A 484 -15.01 9.03 -26.16
N ARG A 485 -16.01 8.23 -25.82
CA ARG A 485 -17.43 8.55 -26.06
C ARG A 485 -17.88 9.75 -25.22
N ALA A 486 -17.50 9.82 -23.96
CA ALA A 486 -17.83 10.96 -23.10
C ALA A 486 -17.23 12.27 -23.65
N ARG A 487 -15.99 12.26 -24.15
CA ARG A 487 -15.36 13.40 -24.82
C ARG A 487 -16.13 13.82 -26.08
N THR A 488 -16.51 12.85 -26.92
CA THR A 488 -17.28 13.10 -28.14
C THR A 488 -18.64 13.71 -27.79
N GLU A 489 -19.31 13.22 -26.74
CA GLU A 489 -20.57 13.75 -26.24
C GLU A 489 -20.43 15.22 -25.78
N VAL A 490 -19.37 15.54 -25.01
CA VAL A 490 -19.07 16.92 -24.61
C VAL A 490 -18.91 17.83 -25.84
N ALA A 491 -18.13 17.39 -26.84
CA ALA A 491 -17.91 18.15 -28.05
C ALA A 491 -19.23 18.39 -28.83
N GLN A 492 -20.06 17.35 -28.94
CA GLN A 492 -21.36 17.43 -29.62
C GLN A 492 -22.32 18.38 -28.90
N ILE A 493 -22.45 18.28 -27.57
CA ILE A 493 -23.32 19.16 -26.79
C ILE A 493 -22.83 20.61 -26.90
N ALA A 494 -21.51 20.84 -26.79
CA ALA A 494 -20.93 22.16 -26.92
C ALA A 494 -21.22 22.79 -28.32
N GLU A 495 -21.07 22.02 -29.39
CA GLU A 495 -21.41 22.45 -30.74
C GLU A 495 -22.94 22.77 -30.89
N GLN A 496 -23.78 21.94 -30.28
CA GLN A 496 -25.23 22.21 -30.26
C GLN A 496 -25.55 23.50 -29.52
N ILE A 497 -24.93 23.76 -28.37
CA ILE A 497 -25.10 25.02 -27.63
C ILE A 497 -24.64 26.22 -28.49
N GLN A 498 -23.50 26.10 -29.19
CA GLN A 498 -22.98 27.15 -30.06
C GLN A 498 -23.92 27.45 -31.22
N ARG A 499 -24.49 26.43 -31.88
CA ARG A 499 -25.46 26.59 -32.94
C ARG A 499 -26.73 27.23 -32.42
N ALA A 500 -27.28 26.76 -31.30
CA ALA A 500 -28.48 27.33 -30.69
C ALA A 500 -28.24 28.79 -30.23
N ALA A 501 -27.07 29.15 -29.77
CA ALA A 501 -26.73 30.51 -29.42
C ALA A 501 -26.58 31.45 -30.62
N SER A 502 -26.13 30.94 -31.78
CA SER A 502 -26.04 31.72 -33.04
C SER A 502 -27.38 31.98 -33.70
N GLU A 503 -28.39 31.19 -33.45
CA GLU A 503 -29.73 31.33 -34.01
C GLU A 503 -30.61 32.37 -33.28
N ILE A 504 -30.09 33.11 -32.27
CA ILE A 504 -30.83 34.11 -31.48
C ILE A 504 -31.06 35.43 -32.28
N SER A 505 -31.61 35.35 -33.51
CA SER A 505 -32.17 36.49 -34.24
C SER A 505 -33.65 36.75 -33.89
N ILE A 506 -34.25 35.94 -33.01
CA ILE A 506 -35.67 36.03 -32.65
C ILE A 506 -35.99 37.29 -31.84
N ASP A 507 -35.04 37.80 -31.05
CA ASP A 507 -35.20 39.02 -30.24
C ASP A 507 -35.42 40.28 -31.09
N GLU A 508 -34.82 40.38 -32.26
CA GLU A 508 -35.08 41.50 -33.18
C GLU A 508 -36.46 41.42 -33.80
N LYS A 509 -36.91 40.23 -34.20
CA LYS A 509 -38.27 40.03 -34.77
C LYS A 509 -39.34 40.30 -33.72
N VAL A 510 -39.12 39.91 -32.47
CA VAL A 510 -40.08 40.17 -31.36
C VAL A 510 -40.16 41.70 -31.12
N ARG A 511 -39.02 42.41 -31.06
CA ARG A 511 -38.97 43.86 -30.85
C ARG A 511 -39.63 44.63 -31.99
N ALA A 512 -39.36 44.29 -33.25
CA ALA A 512 -39.97 44.93 -34.42
C ALA A 512 -41.47 44.74 -34.41
N ARG A 513 -41.96 43.56 -34.08
CA ARG A 513 -43.41 43.27 -34.01
C ARG A 513 -44.12 44.04 -32.87
N GLN A 514 -43.47 44.14 -31.70
CA GLN A 514 -43.96 44.90 -30.55
C GLN A 514 -44.10 46.40 -30.88
N GLN A 515 -43.12 46.95 -31.57
CA GLN A 515 -43.15 48.36 -32.00
C GLN A 515 -44.27 48.61 -33.00
N ALA A 516 -44.48 47.71 -33.98
CA ALA A 516 -45.54 47.79 -34.92
C ALA A 516 -46.97 47.76 -34.28
N ILE A 517 -47.15 46.84 -33.29
CA ILE A 517 -48.46 46.75 -32.60
C ILE A 517 -48.70 47.99 -31.74
N GLY A 518 -47.66 48.49 -31.07
CA GLY A 518 -47.76 49.73 -30.27
C GLY A 518 -48.13 50.94 -31.11
N THR A 519 -47.56 51.06 -32.33
CA THR A 519 -47.84 52.15 -33.25
C THR A 519 -49.28 52.11 -33.75
N ILE A 520 -49.78 50.88 -34.10
CA ILE A 520 -51.14 50.71 -34.55
C ILE A 520 -52.20 51.04 -33.46
N LEU A 521 -51.94 50.55 -32.23
CA LEU A 521 -52.81 50.83 -31.07
C LEU A 521 -52.81 52.36 -30.71
N ALA A 522 -51.66 53.01 -30.76
CA ALA A 522 -51.53 54.43 -30.50
C ALA A 522 -52.26 55.27 -31.53
N THR A 523 -52.12 54.93 -32.81
CA THR A 523 -52.84 55.66 -33.90
C THR A 523 -54.38 55.49 -33.78
N LEU A 524 -54.80 54.26 -33.44
CA LEU A 524 -56.28 54.02 -33.24
C LEU A 524 -56.80 54.77 -32.03
N THR A 525 -56.04 54.87 -30.96
CA THR A 525 -56.38 55.63 -29.74
C THR A 525 -56.52 57.11 -30.03
N TRP A 526 -55.52 57.70 -30.73
CA TRP A 526 -55.54 59.09 -31.07
C TRP A 526 -56.67 59.44 -32.09
N ALA A 527 -56.92 58.56 -33.03
CA ALA A 527 -58.04 58.74 -33.96
C ALA A 527 -59.39 58.70 -33.23
N THR A 528 -59.60 57.76 -32.30
CA THR A 528 -60.84 57.65 -31.50
C THR A 528 -60.99 58.84 -30.58
N LEU A 529 -59.95 59.34 -30.00
CA LEU A 529 -59.96 60.52 -29.12
C LEU A 529 -60.31 61.77 -29.97
N GLY A 530 -59.69 61.92 -31.15
CA GLY A 530 -60.02 63.02 -32.08
C GLY A 530 -61.52 63.05 -32.50
N VAL A 531 -62.07 61.91 -32.84
CA VAL A 531 -63.48 61.76 -33.14
C VAL A 531 -64.36 62.09 -31.95
N LEU A 532 -63.97 61.69 -30.72
CA LEU A 532 -64.69 61.98 -29.52
C LEU A 532 -64.70 63.47 -29.17
N VAL A 533 -63.56 64.16 -29.38
CA VAL A 533 -63.43 65.62 -29.20
C VAL A 533 -64.32 66.36 -30.21
N VAL A 534 -64.37 65.96 -31.49
CA VAL A 534 -65.23 66.52 -32.52
C VAL A 534 -66.70 66.29 -32.12
N LEU A 535 -67.07 65.07 -31.64
CA LEU A 535 -68.48 64.83 -31.23
C LEU A 535 -68.91 65.71 -30.04
N VAL A 536 -68.01 65.90 -29.07
CA VAL A 536 -68.26 66.83 -27.97
C VAL A 536 -68.33 68.26 -28.44
N GLY A 537 -67.47 68.66 -29.38
CA GLY A 537 -67.47 70.00 -29.97
C GLY A 537 -68.85 70.30 -30.76
N ILE A 538 -69.36 69.32 -31.46
CA ILE A 538 -70.67 69.41 -32.15
C ILE A 538 -71.86 69.47 -31.13
N ALA A 539 -71.77 68.80 -30.01
CA ALA A 539 -72.76 68.91 -28.90
C ALA A 539 -72.70 70.24 -28.21
N VAL A 540 -71.57 70.84 -27.99
CA VAL A 540 -71.36 72.16 -27.36
C VAL A 540 -71.81 73.25 -28.28
N ALA A 541 -71.69 73.09 -29.64
CA ALA A 541 -72.16 74.02 -30.62
C ALA A 541 -73.69 73.97 -30.84
N GLY A 542 -74.45 73.12 -30.15
CA GLY A 542 -75.89 73.07 -30.17
C GLY A 542 -76.47 72.28 -31.30
N PHE A 543 -75.68 71.63 -32.17
CA PHE A 543 -76.16 70.88 -33.36
C PHE A 543 -76.76 69.52 -33.00
N THR A 544 -76.42 68.91 -31.83
CA THR A 544 -76.96 67.61 -31.40
C THR A 544 -77.27 67.63 -29.90
N GLY A 545 -78.36 66.91 -29.47
CA GLY A 545 -78.72 66.81 -28.07
C GLY A 545 -77.78 65.92 -27.31
N TRP A 546 -77.38 66.33 -26.08
CA TRP A 546 -76.45 65.61 -25.21
C TRP A 546 -76.70 64.12 -25.01
N LYS A 547 -77.99 63.71 -25.07
CA LYS A 547 -78.37 62.26 -24.99
C LYS A 547 -77.85 61.46 -26.21
N TYR A 548 -77.87 61.98 -27.39
CA TYR A 548 -77.40 61.31 -28.60
C TYR A 548 -75.87 61.26 -28.63
N THR A 549 -75.24 62.34 -28.21
CA THR A 549 -73.82 62.40 -28.15
C THR A 549 -73.23 61.41 -27.14
N LEU A 550 -73.84 61.22 -25.99
CA LEU A 550 -73.49 60.22 -25.02
C LEU A 550 -73.70 58.77 -25.51
N ILE A 551 -74.77 58.53 -26.21
CA ILE A 551 -75.08 57.19 -26.83
C ILE A 551 -74.03 56.90 -27.89
N THR A 552 -73.82 57.84 -28.83
CA THR A 552 -72.91 57.67 -29.98
C THR A 552 -71.45 57.57 -29.46
N GLY A 553 -71.03 58.37 -28.46
CA GLY A 553 -69.74 58.25 -27.78
C GLY A 553 -69.53 56.95 -27.08
N GLY A 554 -70.59 56.46 -26.39
CA GLY A 554 -70.55 55.13 -25.73
C GLY A 554 -70.37 53.95 -26.70
N ILE A 555 -71.13 54.03 -27.87
CA ILE A 555 -71.00 53.05 -28.96
C ILE A 555 -69.57 53.13 -29.58
N LEU A 556 -69.06 54.33 -29.83
CA LEU A 556 -67.69 54.50 -30.35
C LEU A 556 -66.64 53.96 -29.42
N VAL A 557 -66.73 54.23 -28.13
CA VAL A 557 -65.81 53.67 -27.08
C VAL A 557 -65.94 52.16 -27.00
N GLY A 558 -67.14 51.60 -27.04
CA GLY A 558 -67.37 50.14 -27.02
C GLY A 558 -66.83 49.48 -28.31
N LEU A 559 -66.97 50.12 -29.48
CA LEU A 559 -66.38 49.65 -30.74
C LEU A 559 -64.83 49.72 -30.72
N TYR A 560 -64.26 50.80 -30.13
CA TYR A 560 -62.84 50.94 -29.94
C TYR A 560 -62.30 49.84 -29.03
N ILE A 561 -62.94 49.56 -27.89
CA ILE A 561 -62.54 48.47 -27.03
C ILE A 561 -62.60 47.10 -27.73
N ALA A 562 -63.67 46.81 -28.46
CA ALA A 562 -63.84 45.55 -29.18
C ALA A 562 -62.79 45.38 -30.29
N VAL A 563 -62.53 46.44 -31.11
CA VAL A 563 -61.54 46.42 -32.19
C VAL A 563 -60.09 46.32 -31.57
N SER A 564 -59.81 47.11 -30.52
CA SER A 564 -58.54 47.07 -29.86
C SER A 564 -58.31 45.71 -29.23
N LEU A 565 -59.29 45.10 -28.57
CA LEU A 565 -59.21 43.73 -27.98
C LEU A 565 -59.01 42.70 -29.08
N THR A 566 -59.74 42.76 -30.20
CA THR A 566 -59.61 41.81 -31.28
C THR A 566 -58.27 41.92 -31.99
N LEU A 567 -57.79 43.15 -32.30
CA LEU A 567 -56.40 43.38 -32.79
C LEU A 567 -55.34 42.88 -31.86
N PHE A 568 -55.53 43.15 -30.57
CA PHE A 568 -54.58 42.67 -29.50
C PHE A 568 -54.59 41.17 -29.45
N LEU A 569 -55.72 40.47 -29.45
CA LEU A 569 -55.80 39.02 -29.39
C LEU A 569 -55.19 38.38 -30.64
N PHE A 570 -55.43 38.92 -31.85
CA PHE A 570 -54.82 38.41 -33.05
C PHE A 570 -53.32 38.65 -33.10
N ALA A 571 -52.86 39.84 -32.72
CA ALA A 571 -51.46 40.19 -32.69
C ALA A 571 -50.69 39.44 -31.56
N GLN A 572 -51.38 39.18 -30.47
CA GLN A 572 -50.82 38.37 -29.34
C GLN A 572 -50.74 36.89 -29.66
N ARG A 573 -51.59 36.33 -30.48
CA ARG A 573 -51.51 34.92 -30.87
C ARG A 573 -50.12 34.60 -31.45
N ASP A 574 -49.67 35.44 -32.39
CA ASP A 574 -48.31 35.25 -32.97
C ASP A 574 -47.19 35.56 -32.00
N MET A 575 -47.38 36.52 -31.08
CA MET A 575 -46.41 36.89 -30.05
C MET A 575 -46.32 35.80 -28.99
N PHE A 576 -47.45 35.15 -28.63
CA PHE A 576 -47.42 34.00 -27.69
C PHE A 576 -46.75 32.78 -28.33
N THR A 577 -46.92 32.55 -29.60
CA THR A 577 -46.18 31.48 -30.28
C THR A 577 -44.69 31.78 -30.29
N LEU A 578 -44.27 33.01 -30.53
CA LEU A 578 -42.87 33.43 -30.46
C LEU A 578 -42.34 33.39 -29.03
N MET A 579 -43.09 33.79 -28.02
CA MET A 579 -42.71 33.69 -26.60
C MET A 579 -42.63 32.25 -26.14
N ASN A 580 -43.55 31.37 -26.55
CA ASN A 580 -43.48 29.94 -26.27
C ASN A 580 -42.27 29.28 -26.96
N LEU A 581 -41.99 29.69 -28.21
CA LEU A 581 -40.81 29.22 -28.93
C LEU A 581 -39.50 29.68 -28.18
N ARG A 582 -39.44 30.92 -27.73
CA ARG A 582 -38.33 31.44 -26.94
C ARG A 582 -38.17 30.70 -25.63
N LYS A 583 -39.27 30.47 -24.91
CA LYS A 583 -39.27 29.70 -23.69
C LYS A 583 -38.80 28.26 -23.92
N SER A 584 -39.30 27.64 -25.01
CA SER A 584 -38.85 26.31 -25.45
C SER A 584 -37.35 26.29 -25.77
N GLN A 585 -36.82 27.30 -26.46
CA GLN A 585 -35.40 27.44 -26.75
C GLN A 585 -34.57 27.69 -25.50
N GLN A 586 -35.05 28.50 -24.54
CA GLN A 586 -34.39 28.70 -23.27
C GLN A 586 -34.32 27.39 -22.44
N ASN A 587 -35.43 26.68 -22.33
CA ASN A 587 -35.50 25.40 -21.67
C ASN A 587 -34.57 24.38 -22.34
N GLN A 588 -34.47 24.39 -23.65
CA GLN A 588 -33.56 23.53 -24.41
C GLN A 588 -32.09 23.87 -24.13
N LEU A 589 -31.76 25.16 -24.05
CA LEU A 589 -30.41 25.61 -23.68
C LEU A 589 -30.05 25.23 -22.23
N GLU A 590 -30.97 25.43 -21.29
CA GLU A 590 -30.80 25.01 -19.89
C GLU A 590 -30.58 23.49 -19.76
N MET A 591 -31.37 22.69 -20.51
CA MET A 591 -31.20 21.24 -20.58
C MET A 591 -29.86 20.86 -21.19
N MET A 592 -29.44 21.49 -22.29
CA MET A 592 -28.15 21.24 -22.92
C MET A 592 -26.98 21.61 -21.97
N GLN A 593 -27.12 22.72 -21.23
CA GLN A 593 -26.13 23.16 -20.24
C GLN A 593 -26.04 22.17 -19.08
N ALA A 594 -27.16 21.70 -18.55
CA ALA A 594 -27.17 20.68 -17.50
C ALA A 594 -26.55 19.35 -17.99
N ASN A 595 -26.87 18.96 -19.22
CA ASN A 595 -26.29 17.78 -19.85
C ASN A 595 -24.79 17.94 -20.12
N LEU A 596 -24.34 19.15 -20.50
CA LEU A 596 -22.90 19.46 -20.63
C LEU A 596 -22.17 19.34 -19.30
N GLN A 597 -22.74 19.88 -18.23
CA GLN A 597 -22.15 19.74 -16.88
C GLN A 597 -22.04 18.27 -16.48
N THR A 598 -23.09 17.48 -16.69
CA THR A 598 -23.08 16.04 -16.39
C THR A 598 -22.06 15.30 -17.27
N ALA A 599 -21.94 15.64 -18.55
CA ALA A 599 -20.97 15.05 -19.45
C ALA A 599 -19.52 15.38 -19.05
N LEU A 600 -19.25 16.61 -18.60
CA LEU A 600 -17.93 17.01 -18.07
C LEU A 600 -17.59 16.27 -16.78
N GLN A 601 -18.58 16.09 -15.88
CA GLN A 601 -18.40 15.27 -14.68
C GLN A 601 -18.10 13.81 -15.01
N ASP A 602 -18.73 13.26 -16.04
CA ASP A 602 -18.46 11.91 -16.52
C ASP A 602 -17.03 11.78 -17.07
N VAL A 603 -16.54 12.77 -17.84
CA VAL A 603 -15.16 12.81 -18.32
C VAL A 603 -14.18 12.83 -17.16
N SER A 604 -14.41 13.66 -16.14
CA SER A 604 -13.56 13.73 -14.95
C SER A 604 -13.57 12.39 -14.18
N ARG A 605 -14.76 11.81 -13.96
CA ARG A 605 -14.94 10.53 -13.27
C ARG A 605 -14.24 9.39 -14.01
N LEU A 606 -14.41 9.29 -15.32
CA LEU A 606 -13.78 8.27 -16.16
C LEU A 606 -12.26 8.43 -16.21
N SER A 607 -11.77 9.67 -16.26
CA SER A 607 -10.34 9.97 -16.19
C SER A 607 -9.73 9.49 -14.85
N THR A 608 -10.40 9.77 -13.74
CA THR A 608 -9.96 9.31 -12.42
C THR A 608 -10.06 7.78 -12.29
N ALA A 609 -11.13 7.18 -12.81
CA ALA A 609 -11.28 5.73 -12.85
C ALA A 609 -10.15 5.08 -13.67
N TYR A 610 -9.71 5.71 -14.77
CA TYR A 610 -8.59 5.21 -15.55
C TYR A 610 -7.26 5.24 -14.77
N GLY A 611 -7.02 6.30 -14.00
CA GLY A 611 -5.87 6.37 -13.09
C GLY A 611 -5.87 5.28 -12.02
N GLN A 612 -7.02 5.06 -11.38
CA GLN A 612 -7.17 3.99 -10.38
C GLN A 612 -7.01 2.60 -11.02
N TYR A 613 -7.54 2.38 -12.22
CA TYR A 613 -7.33 1.16 -12.97
C TYR A 613 -5.84 0.85 -13.16
N LEU A 614 -5.05 1.84 -13.58
CA LEU A 614 -3.60 1.65 -13.72
C LEU A 614 -2.93 1.35 -12.38
N SER A 615 -3.33 2.01 -11.31
CA SER A 615 -2.80 1.75 -9.96
C SER A 615 -3.12 0.33 -9.49
N TRP A 616 -4.33 -0.18 -9.74
CA TRP A 616 -4.69 -1.58 -9.47
C TRP A 616 -3.89 -2.56 -10.31
N CYS A 617 -3.64 -2.26 -11.60
CA CYS A 617 -2.80 -3.10 -12.46
C CYS A 617 -1.36 -3.17 -11.95
N ARG A 618 -0.81 -2.06 -11.46
CA ARG A 618 0.54 -2.01 -10.85
C ARG A 618 0.66 -2.86 -9.59
N VAL A 619 -0.42 -3.03 -8.84
CA VAL A 619 -0.44 -3.90 -7.65
C VAL A 619 -0.68 -5.36 -8.04
N LEU A 620 -1.69 -5.64 -8.86
CA LEU A 620 -2.08 -7.01 -9.23
C LEU A 620 -1.04 -7.74 -10.08
N GLY A 621 -0.44 -7.06 -11.04
CA GLY A 621 0.52 -7.67 -11.97
C GLY A 621 1.70 -8.37 -11.26
N PRO A 622 2.45 -7.69 -10.39
CA PRO A 622 3.52 -8.30 -9.61
C PRO A 622 3.05 -9.44 -8.71
N VAL A 623 1.87 -9.30 -8.09
CA VAL A 623 1.30 -10.35 -7.22
C VAL A 623 1.00 -11.63 -7.98
N LEU A 624 0.36 -11.52 -9.13
CA LEU A 624 0.03 -12.69 -9.96
C LEU A 624 1.28 -13.31 -10.60
N ARG A 625 2.26 -12.48 -10.97
CA ARG A 625 3.52 -12.95 -11.57
C ARG A 625 4.40 -13.71 -10.58
N ALA A 626 4.45 -13.26 -9.34
CA ALA A 626 5.30 -13.84 -8.32
C ALA A 626 4.55 -13.93 -6.97
N PRO A 627 3.56 -14.83 -6.86
CA PRO A 627 2.74 -14.94 -5.67
C PRO A 627 3.52 -15.37 -4.42
N PHE A 628 4.70 -15.97 -4.58
CA PHE A 628 5.63 -16.30 -3.49
C PHE A 628 6.72 -15.25 -3.25
N GLY A 629 6.71 -14.15 -4.04
CA GLY A 629 7.73 -13.10 -3.96
C GLY A 629 9.14 -13.57 -4.35
N PRO A 630 10.15 -12.70 -4.21
CA PRO A 630 11.53 -13.08 -4.43
C PRO A 630 11.95 -14.09 -3.36
N ALA A 631 12.75 -15.07 -3.78
CA ALA A 631 13.40 -15.95 -2.81
C ALA A 631 14.21 -15.10 -1.83
N PRO A 632 14.18 -15.36 -0.52
CA PRO A 632 15.03 -14.66 0.43
C PRO A 632 16.48 -14.79 -0.06
N ALA A 633 17.20 -13.69 0.00
CA ALA A 633 18.65 -13.68 -0.27
C ALA A 633 19.33 -14.43 0.88
N GLY A 634 19.25 -15.75 0.88
CA GLY A 634 19.91 -16.58 1.86
C GLY A 634 21.42 -16.47 1.63
N ARG A 635 22.13 -15.98 2.61
CA ARG A 635 23.53 -16.30 2.75
C ARG A 635 23.57 -17.73 3.26
N SER A 636 24.02 -18.66 2.41
CA SER A 636 24.41 -19.99 2.89
C SER A 636 25.47 -19.79 3.97
N ALA A 637 25.26 -20.34 5.16
CA ALA A 637 26.31 -20.35 6.17
C ALA A 637 27.57 -20.95 5.51
N ALA A 638 28.62 -20.16 5.43
CA ALA A 638 29.83 -20.63 4.75
C ALA A 638 30.32 -21.93 5.44
N PRO A 639 30.70 -22.97 4.66
CA PRO A 639 31.19 -24.24 5.22
C PRO A 639 32.33 -24.08 6.19
N LEU A 640 33.02 -22.96 6.13
CA LEU A 640 34.14 -22.56 7.01
C LEU A 640 33.83 -22.53 8.52
N ILE A 641 32.56 -22.41 8.94
CA ILE A 641 32.20 -22.34 10.36
C ILE A 641 31.92 -23.72 10.95
N SER A 642 31.53 -24.70 10.17
CA SER A 642 31.26 -26.06 10.66
C SER A 642 32.49 -26.73 11.29
N ASP A 643 33.69 -26.41 10.83
CA ASP A 643 34.93 -27.04 11.27
C ASP A 643 35.54 -26.43 12.56
N GLY A 644 35.11 -25.22 12.94
CA GLY A 644 35.61 -24.51 14.14
C GLY A 644 34.61 -24.37 15.27
N LEU A 645 33.38 -24.88 15.13
CA LEU A 645 32.35 -24.76 16.16
C LEU A 645 32.58 -25.80 17.29
N PRO A 646 32.46 -25.41 18.57
CA PRO A 646 32.44 -26.35 19.67
C PRO A 646 31.19 -27.24 19.62
N ARG A 647 31.18 -28.36 20.34
CA ARG A 647 30.05 -29.34 20.29
C ARG A 647 28.73 -28.76 20.73
N CYS A 648 28.76 -27.75 21.59
CA CYS A 648 27.57 -27.03 22.05
C CYS A 648 26.90 -26.21 20.94
N ALA A 649 27.59 -25.86 19.85
CA ALA A 649 27.07 -25.10 18.74
C ALA A 649 27.21 -25.89 17.43
N GLN A 650 26.10 -26.08 16.71
CA GLN A 650 26.12 -26.77 15.43
C GLN A 650 25.26 -26.02 14.40
N VAL A 651 25.75 -25.92 13.20
CA VAL A 651 25.07 -25.28 12.07
C VAL A 651 24.94 -26.30 10.94
N GLY A 652 23.72 -26.50 10.45
CA GLY A 652 23.42 -27.39 9.35
C GLY A 652 22.81 -26.62 8.19
N VAL A 653 22.98 -27.15 7.01
CA VAL A 653 22.32 -26.67 5.77
C VAL A 653 21.43 -27.78 5.24
N ALA A 654 20.17 -27.50 4.93
CA ALA A 654 19.31 -28.48 4.33
C ALA A 654 19.64 -28.64 2.84
N ASP A 655 19.91 -29.87 2.38
CA ASP A 655 20.09 -30.19 0.97
C ASP A 655 19.42 -31.54 0.62
N PRO A 656 18.12 -31.54 0.29
CA PRO A 656 17.38 -32.77 -0.01
C PRO A 656 17.75 -33.40 -1.35
N GLY A 657 18.50 -32.71 -2.21
CA GLY A 657 18.65 -33.05 -3.61
C GLY A 657 17.45 -32.64 -4.48
N ALA A 658 17.65 -32.61 -5.80
CA ALA A 658 16.63 -32.08 -6.72
C ALA A 658 15.37 -32.94 -6.78
N GLU A 659 15.49 -34.25 -6.85
CA GLU A 659 14.37 -35.19 -6.97
C GLU A 659 13.42 -35.13 -5.78
N ARG A 660 13.94 -35.14 -4.56
CA ARG A 660 13.13 -35.03 -3.35
C ARG A 660 12.46 -33.66 -3.20
N ALA A 661 13.14 -32.60 -3.63
CA ALA A 661 12.56 -31.27 -3.64
C ALA A 661 11.41 -31.16 -4.64
N ASP A 662 11.53 -31.83 -5.80
CA ASP A 662 10.46 -31.87 -6.80
C ASP A 662 9.25 -32.67 -6.30
N ASP A 663 9.45 -33.83 -5.68
CA ASP A 663 8.38 -34.63 -5.08
C ASP A 663 7.65 -33.87 -3.98
N ALA A 664 8.40 -33.18 -3.12
CA ALA A 664 7.83 -32.33 -2.09
C ALA A 664 7.04 -31.15 -2.69
N ALA A 665 7.56 -30.50 -3.73
CA ALA A 665 6.85 -29.43 -4.42
C ALA A 665 5.53 -29.92 -5.01
N HIS A 666 5.50 -31.08 -5.64
CA HIS A 666 4.26 -31.70 -6.16
C HIS A 666 3.25 -32.05 -5.05
N ALA A 667 3.72 -32.53 -3.90
CA ALA A 667 2.84 -32.81 -2.77
C ALA A 667 2.23 -31.52 -2.20
N ILE A 668 3.04 -30.45 -2.10
CA ILE A 668 2.60 -29.12 -1.65
C ILE A 668 1.62 -28.50 -2.65
N GLN A 669 1.90 -28.57 -3.96
CA GLN A 669 1.04 -28.01 -5.00
C GLN A 669 -0.39 -28.53 -4.92
N ARG A 670 -0.56 -29.84 -4.78
CA ARG A 670 -1.88 -30.47 -4.69
C ARG A 670 -2.70 -30.01 -3.49
N ARG A 671 -2.04 -29.55 -2.44
CA ARG A 671 -2.68 -29.12 -1.19
C ARG A 671 -2.86 -27.59 -1.12
N LEU A 672 -1.94 -26.86 -1.71
CA LEU A 672 -1.92 -25.39 -1.71
C LEU A 672 -2.89 -24.80 -2.72
N TYR A 673 -2.93 -25.38 -3.94
CA TYR A 673 -3.70 -24.84 -5.04
C TYR A 673 -5.06 -25.53 -5.16
N ALA A 674 -6.05 -25.03 -4.45
CA ALA A 674 -7.46 -25.36 -4.64
C ALA A 674 -8.16 -24.25 -5.47
N LEU A 675 -9.37 -24.51 -5.95
CA LEU A 675 -10.20 -23.47 -6.56
C LEU A 675 -10.36 -22.28 -5.60
N GLY A 676 -10.00 -21.09 -6.05
CA GLY A 676 -10.08 -19.89 -5.22
C GLY A 676 -8.91 -19.67 -4.24
N TRP A 677 -7.79 -20.34 -4.44
CA TRP A 677 -6.62 -20.30 -3.55
C TRP A 677 -6.04 -18.90 -3.34
N LEU A 678 -6.23 -17.97 -4.27
CA LEU A 678 -5.78 -16.58 -4.14
C LEU A 678 -6.66 -15.72 -3.22
N THR A 679 -7.84 -16.17 -2.82
CA THR A 679 -8.80 -15.34 -2.07
C THR A 679 -8.24 -14.89 -0.72
N LYS A 680 -7.81 -15.86 0.08
CA LYS A 680 -7.29 -15.57 1.43
C LYS A 680 -5.97 -14.80 1.39
N PRO A 681 -4.96 -15.19 0.59
CA PRO A 681 -3.74 -14.42 0.41
C PRO A 681 -3.98 -12.99 -0.02
N TRP A 682 -4.92 -12.76 -0.94
CA TRP A 682 -5.27 -11.41 -1.37
C TRP A 682 -5.86 -10.57 -0.23
N GLN A 683 -6.79 -11.14 0.54
CA GLN A 683 -7.40 -10.45 1.68
C GLN A 683 -6.36 -10.07 2.74
N GLU A 684 -5.46 -10.99 3.07
CA GLU A 684 -4.37 -10.74 4.01
C GLU A 684 -3.43 -9.64 3.51
N MET A 685 -3.10 -9.66 2.22
CA MET A 685 -2.27 -8.65 1.59
C MET A 685 -2.90 -7.24 1.64
N VAL A 686 -4.18 -7.13 1.32
CA VAL A 686 -4.93 -5.87 1.42
C VAL A 686 -4.94 -5.36 2.87
N THR A 687 -5.16 -6.25 3.83
CA THR A 687 -5.14 -5.91 5.27
C THR A 687 -3.76 -5.42 5.72
N GLN A 688 -2.69 -6.08 5.30
CA GLN A 688 -1.32 -5.65 5.61
C GLN A 688 -0.97 -4.31 4.96
N ALA A 689 -1.37 -4.11 3.70
CA ALA A 689 -1.16 -2.84 3.01
C ALA A 689 -1.88 -1.68 3.73
N ALA A 690 -3.15 -1.89 4.10
CA ALA A 690 -3.94 -0.93 4.85
C ALA A 690 -3.31 -0.61 6.21
N GLY A 691 -2.86 -1.62 6.94
CA GLY A 691 -2.17 -1.45 8.22
C GLY A 691 -0.88 -0.61 8.11
N ARG A 692 -0.07 -0.83 7.07
CA ARG A 692 1.14 -0.01 6.80
C ARG A 692 0.81 1.45 6.50
N LEU A 693 -0.29 1.69 5.80
CA LEU A 693 -0.77 3.02 5.45
C LEU A 693 -1.60 3.68 6.57
N ARG A 694 -1.89 2.94 7.67
CA ARG A 694 -2.78 3.34 8.77
C ARG A 694 -4.17 3.72 8.27
N GLU A 695 -4.67 2.98 7.30
CA GLU A 695 -6.01 3.12 6.70
C GLU A 695 -6.80 1.83 6.87
N ASP A 696 -8.13 1.91 6.77
CA ASP A 696 -8.96 0.72 6.71
C ASP A 696 -8.83 0.03 5.34
N PRO A 697 -8.89 -1.31 5.26
CA PRO A 697 -8.80 -2.06 3.99
C PRO A 697 -9.78 -1.59 2.91
N GLU A 698 -10.97 -1.16 3.30
CA GLU A 698 -11.98 -0.64 2.37
C GLU A 698 -11.57 0.69 1.74
N MET A 699 -10.77 1.50 2.44
CA MET A 699 -10.31 2.80 1.95
C MET A 699 -9.37 2.68 0.76
N LEU A 700 -8.67 1.54 0.61
CA LEU A 700 -7.84 1.27 -0.56
C LEU A 700 -8.66 1.20 -1.87
N TYR A 701 -9.93 0.77 -1.78
CA TYR A 701 -10.83 0.70 -2.93
C TYR A 701 -11.57 2.01 -3.17
N ARG A 702 -11.66 2.88 -2.17
CA ARG A 702 -12.36 4.16 -2.30
C ARG A 702 -11.53 5.16 -3.10
N MET A 703 -12.25 5.97 -3.84
CA MET A 703 -11.68 7.08 -4.56
C MET A 703 -11.27 8.19 -3.59
N PRO A 704 -10.02 8.65 -3.59
CA PRO A 704 -9.64 9.82 -2.81
C PRO A 704 -10.29 11.06 -3.40
N GLY A 705 -10.48 12.07 -2.58
CA GLY A 705 -10.82 13.40 -3.05
C GLY A 705 -9.76 13.89 -4.05
N PHE A 706 -10.22 14.63 -5.04
CA PHE A 706 -9.36 15.31 -6.03
C PHE A 706 -8.26 16.11 -5.30
N ARG A 707 -6.98 15.80 -5.55
CA ARG A 707 -5.75 16.42 -5.00
C ARG A 707 -5.04 15.70 -3.85
N THR A 708 -5.52 14.56 -3.37
CA THR A 708 -4.78 13.76 -2.39
C THR A 708 -4.34 12.46 -3.05
N SER A 709 -3.08 12.05 -2.84
CA SER A 709 -2.63 10.72 -3.23
C SER A 709 -3.42 9.68 -2.42
N SER A 710 -4.02 8.71 -3.10
CA SER A 710 -4.75 7.64 -2.43
C SER A 710 -3.81 6.68 -1.72
N GLY A 711 -4.32 5.95 -0.73
CA GLY A 711 -3.62 4.81 -0.17
C GLY A 711 -3.21 3.81 -1.27
N LEU A 712 -4.08 3.58 -2.25
CA LEU A 712 -3.76 2.76 -3.42
C LEU A 712 -2.59 3.30 -4.25
N ASP A 713 -2.52 4.62 -4.50
CA ASP A 713 -1.42 5.22 -5.24
C ASP A 713 -0.10 5.09 -4.49
N GLN A 714 -0.11 5.30 -3.17
CA GLN A 714 1.04 5.10 -2.31
C GLN A 714 1.49 3.63 -2.32
N TRP A 715 0.56 2.71 -2.21
CA TRP A 715 0.85 1.27 -2.28
C TRP A 715 1.40 0.88 -3.64
N SER A 716 0.77 1.31 -4.73
CA SER A 716 1.23 1.02 -6.09
C SER A 716 2.63 1.58 -6.36
N ALA A 717 2.93 2.79 -5.87
CA ALA A 717 4.26 3.40 -5.96
C ALA A 717 5.29 2.63 -5.13
N ALA A 718 4.95 2.20 -3.92
CA ALA A 718 5.82 1.40 -3.07
C ALA A 718 6.13 0.01 -3.68
N VAL A 719 5.16 -0.63 -4.32
CA VAL A 719 5.35 -1.88 -5.08
C VAL A 719 6.24 -1.63 -6.31
N ALA A 720 5.99 -0.55 -7.04
CA ALA A 720 6.76 -0.22 -8.24
C ALA A 720 8.23 0.12 -7.95
N SER A 721 8.50 0.77 -6.81
CA SER A 721 9.86 1.12 -6.37
C SER A 721 10.60 -0.05 -5.69
N GLY A 722 9.93 -1.18 -5.45
CA GLY A 722 10.51 -2.32 -4.72
C GLY A 722 10.66 -2.11 -3.21
N GLN A 723 10.10 -1.04 -2.66
CA GLN A 723 10.07 -0.80 -1.21
C GLN A 723 9.14 -1.76 -0.47
N VAL A 724 8.09 -2.20 -1.16
CA VAL A 724 7.18 -3.24 -0.69
C VAL A 724 7.28 -4.40 -1.67
N HIS A 725 7.92 -5.47 -1.25
CA HIS A 725 7.85 -6.72 -2.01
C HIS A 725 6.43 -7.28 -1.88
N SER A 726 5.92 -7.80 -2.98
CA SER A 726 4.56 -8.30 -3.07
C SER A 726 4.25 -9.27 -1.94
N THR A 727 3.31 -8.92 -1.16
CA THR A 727 3.06 -9.51 0.13
C THR A 727 2.04 -10.64 0.11
N GLY A 728 1.32 -10.82 -0.99
CA GLY A 728 0.52 -12.04 -1.22
C GLY A 728 1.37 -13.30 -1.25
N ALA A 729 2.64 -13.12 -1.61
CA ALA A 729 3.66 -14.15 -1.53
C ALA A 729 3.95 -14.63 -0.10
N ASP A 730 3.96 -13.70 0.85
CA ASP A 730 4.27 -14.03 2.24
C ASP A 730 3.16 -14.90 2.83
N ALA A 731 1.89 -14.58 2.55
CA ALA A 731 0.76 -15.37 3.03
C ALA A 731 0.74 -16.80 2.45
N LEU A 732 1.07 -16.95 1.17
CA LEU A 732 1.17 -18.28 0.55
C LEU A 732 2.37 -19.06 1.08
N TRP A 733 3.49 -18.37 1.26
CA TRP A 733 4.67 -19.01 1.83
C TRP A 733 4.46 -19.41 3.30
N GLN A 734 3.82 -18.56 4.10
CA GLN A 734 3.40 -18.91 5.46
C GLN A 734 2.50 -20.15 5.48
N ARG A 735 1.61 -20.31 4.49
CA ARG A 735 0.82 -21.52 4.38
C ARG A 735 1.69 -22.75 4.07
N VAL A 736 2.72 -22.60 3.24
CA VAL A 736 3.72 -23.67 3.01
C VAL A 736 4.46 -24.00 4.31
N GLU A 737 4.94 -23.00 5.04
CA GLU A 737 5.59 -23.18 6.34
C GLU A 737 4.69 -23.89 7.34
N GLN A 738 3.40 -23.52 7.39
CA GLN A 738 2.41 -24.22 8.22
C GLN A 738 2.26 -25.70 7.84
N MET A 739 2.29 -26.04 6.54
CA MET A 739 2.23 -27.44 6.11
C MET A 739 3.41 -28.28 6.60
N PHE A 740 4.61 -27.67 6.73
CA PHE A 740 5.77 -28.31 7.33
C PHE A 740 5.65 -28.42 8.86
N ALA A 741 4.93 -27.50 9.48
CA ALA A 741 4.72 -27.49 10.94
C ALA A 741 3.52 -28.34 11.39
N GLU A 742 2.66 -28.80 10.46
CA GLU A 742 1.53 -29.67 10.77
C GLU A 742 2.05 -31.05 11.21
N ASP A 743 1.61 -31.49 12.40
CA ASP A 743 1.92 -32.81 12.94
C ASP A 743 0.99 -33.87 12.34
N ASP A 744 1.00 -33.96 11.01
CA ASP A 744 0.27 -34.97 10.25
C ASP A 744 1.27 -35.82 9.41
N ARG A 745 0.75 -36.89 8.82
CA ARG A 745 1.57 -37.80 8.00
C ARG A 745 2.25 -37.07 6.83
N VAL A 746 1.64 -35.98 6.30
CA VAL A 746 2.17 -35.25 5.17
C VAL A 746 3.24 -34.26 5.64
N GLY A 747 3.00 -33.51 6.70
CA GLY A 747 3.99 -32.61 7.30
C GLY A 747 5.24 -33.33 7.75
N THR A 748 5.08 -34.46 8.45
CA THR A 748 6.22 -35.27 8.86
C THR A 748 7.01 -35.84 7.68
N ALA A 749 6.33 -36.30 6.61
CA ALA A 749 6.99 -36.77 5.40
C ALA A 749 7.72 -35.65 4.66
N LEU A 750 7.12 -34.46 4.55
CA LEU A 750 7.75 -33.27 3.96
C LEU A 750 8.99 -32.86 4.74
N THR A 751 8.89 -32.76 6.05
CA THR A 751 10.00 -32.42 6.93
C THR A 751 11.16 -33.41 6.79
N GLY A 752 10.89 -34.70 6.88
CA GLY A 752 11.90 -35.74 6.72
C GLY A 752 12.54 -35.79 5.33
N ALA A 753 11.78 -35.46 4.27
CA ALA A 753 12.29 -35.47 2.91
C ALA A 753 13.12 -34.22 2.55
N VAL A 754 12.71 -33.06 3.03
CA VAL A 754 13.20 -31.75 2.56
C VAL A 754 14.19 -31.13 3.54
N LEU A 755 13.99 -31.31 4.84
CA LEU A 755 14.80 -30.67 5.87
C LEU A 755 15.96 -31.55 6.41
N ALA A 756 16.36 -32.58 5.67
CA ALA A 756 17.52 -33.38 6.02
C ALA A 756 18.80 -32.52 5.96
N PRO A 757 19.57 -32.36 7.05
CA PRO A 757 20.77 -31.56 7.02
C PRO A 757 21.85 -32.26 6.20
N ALA A 758 22.47 -31.55 5.28
CA ALA A 758 23.70 -31.95 4.63
C ALA A 758 24.89 -31.60 5.54
N MET A 759 24.97 -32.21 6.67
CA MET A 759 26.23 -32.21 7.46
C MET A 759 27.03 -33.41 7.02
N GLY A 760 28.29 -33.21 6.74
CA GLY A 760 29.22 -34.16 6.14
C GLY A 760 29.35 -35.54 6.78
N GLN A 761 28.47 -35.99 7.64
CA GLN A 761 28.25 -37.39 8.06
C GLN A 761 26.92 -37.58 8.82
N HIS A 762 25.96 -38.21 8.18
CA HIS A 762 25.00 -39.19 8.73
C HIS A 762 24.11 -38.80 9.92
N VAL A 763 23.81 -37.53 10.19
CA VAL A 763 22.80 -37.16 11.21
C VAL A 763 21.56 -36.70 10.49
N GLY A 764 20.48 -37.46 10.55
CA GLY A 764 19.18 -37.06 10.07
C GLY A 764 18.67 -35.80 10.77
N SER A 765 17.78 -35.03 10.15
CA SER A 765 17.21 -33.80 10.71
C SER A 765 16.64 -33.99 12.10
N GLU A 766 16.06 -35.16 12.40
CA GLU A 766 15.55 -35.53 13.72
C GLU A 766 16.68 -35.58 14.76
N GLN A 767 17.85 -36.18 14.44
CA GLN A 767 18.96 -36.29 15.36
C GLN A 767 19.71 -34.95 15.55
N PHE A 768 19.74 -34.11 14.52
CA PHE A 768 20.31 -32.78 14.60
C PHE A 768 19.48 -31.85 15.52
N ALA A 769 18.15 -31.98 15.44
CA ALA A 769 17.20 -31.23 16.27
C ALA A 769 17.03 -31.90 17.67
N ALA A 770 17.30 -33.18 17.78
CA ALA A 770 17.07 -33.96 18.99
C ALA A 770 17.87 -33.40 20.20
N GLY A 771 17.17 -33.28 21.30
CA GLY A 771 17.73 -32.77 22.53
C GLY A 771 17.86 -31.26 22.65
N LEU A 772 17.61 -30.48 21.56
CA LEU A 772 17.56 -29.02 21.64
C LEU A 772 16.18 -28.48 21.27
N VAL A 773 15.63 -28.87 20.13
CA VAL A 773 14.29 -28.42 19.71
C VAL A 773 13.22 -29.02 20.60
N ASP A 774 13.40 -30.27 21.01
CA ASP A 774 12.52 -31.02 21.93
C ASP A 774 12.94 -30.92 23.39
N HIS A 775 13.90 -30.05 23.71
CA HIS A 775 14.37 -29.89 25.08
C HIS A 775 13.23 -29.46 26.01
N ARG A 776 13.06 -30.21 27.09
CA ARG A 776 12.09 -29.87 28.14
C ARG A 776 12.86 -29.40 29.38
N PRO A 777 12.52 -28.21 29.89
CA PRO A 777 13.12 -27.71 31.14
C PRO A 777 13.00 -28.74 32.26
N GLY A 778 14.09 -28.91 33.04
CA GLY A 778 14.17 -29.85 34.12
C GLY A 778 14.77 -31.23 33.78
N GLN A 779 15.16 -31.46 32.52
CA GLN A 779 15.92 -32.66 32.10
C GLN A 779 17.41 -32.41 31.88
N ALA A 780 17.91 -31.31 32.40
CA ALA A 780 19.32 -30.91 32.26
C ALA A 780 20.26 -31.82 33.07
N ALA A 781 21.37 -32.20 32.43
CA ALA A 781 22.48 -32.78 33.17
C ALA A 781 23.12 -31.75 34.10
N PRO A 782 23.62 -32.10 35.26
CA PRO A 782 24.32 -31.16 36.14
C PRO A 782 25.57 -30.60 35.45
N PHE A 783 26.05 -29.47 35.94
CA PHE A 783 27.36 -28.92 35.57
C PHE A 783 28.47 -29.87 35.99
N ASP A 784 29.64 -29.79 35.36
CA ASP A 784 30.81 -30.56 35.72
C ASP A 784 31.21 -30.26 37.17
N GLY A 785 31.25 -31.29 37.98
CA GLY A 785 31.57 -31.16 39.38
C GLY A 785 32.94 -30.53 39.68
N SER A 786 33.87 -30.52 38.73
CA SER A 786 35.17 -29.88 38.86
C SER A 786 35.12 -28.35 38.97
N VAL A 787 34.00 -27.73 38.59
CA VAL A 787 33.75 -26.29 38.69
C VAL A 787 33.46 -25.90 40.15
N PHE A 788 32.96 -26.84 40.95
CA PHE A 788 32.46 -26.58 42.30
C PHE A 788 33.38 -27.19 43.38
N THR A 789 33.39 -26.54 44.55
CA THR A 789 34.05 -27.13 45.73
C THR A 789 33.35 -28.41 46.20
N ASP A 790 34.06 -29.31 46.89
CA ASP A 790 33.47 -30.56 47.42
C ASP A 790 32.25 -30.30 48.34
N ALA A 791 32.28 -29.19 49.08
CA ALA A 791 31.17 -28.76 49.90
C ALA A 791 29.94 -28.36 49.05
N ALA A 792 30.15 -27.61 47.98
CA ALA A 792 29.09 -27.19 47.05
C ALA A 792 28.51 -28.39 46.28
N MET A 793 29.34 -29.33 45.84
CA MET A 793 28.90 -30.57 45.22
C MET A 793 28.08 -31.46 46.19
N THR A 794 28.51 -31.59 47.41
CA THR A 794 27.78 -32.35 48.44
C THR A 794 26.41 -31.71 48.72
N ALA A 795 26.34 -30.41 48.66
CA ALA A 795 25.10 -29.64 48.76
C ALA A 795 24.21 -29.69 47.50
N GLY A 796 24.61 -30.38 46.43
CA GLY A 796 23.87 -30.49 45.19
C GLY A 796 23.85 -29.24 44.33
N ARG A 797 24.77 -28.27 44.55
CA ARG A 797 24.76 -26.97 43.88
C ARG A 797 25.25 -26.99 42.43
N CYS A 798 25.72 -28.13 41.94
CA CYS A 798 26.04 -28.35 40.53
C CYS A 798 24.80 -28.55 39.64
N ALA A 799 23.61 -28.56 40.24
CA ALA A 799 22.36 -28.69 39.49
C ALA A 799 22.06 -27.46 38.67
N VAL A 800 21.36 -27.63 37.54
CA VAL A 800 20.85 -26.54 36.70
C VAL A 800 19.59 -25.98 37.36
N ALA A 801 19.61 -24.71 37.71
CA ALA A 801 18.47 -23.98 38.28
C ALA A 801 17.69 -23.16 37.24
N ILE A 802 18.38 -22.63 36.22
CA ILE A 802 17.79 -21.94 35.08
C ILE A 802 18.04 -22.80 33.87
N ASP A 803 16.94 -23.15 33.17
CA ASP A 803 16.96 -23.99 31.97
C ASP A 803 15.92 -23.46 30.99
N THR A 804 16.35 -22.62 30.07
CA THR A 804 15.46 -21.89 29.15
C THR A 804 15.83 -22.23 27.74
N ALA A 805 14.83 -22.70 26.98
CA ALA A 805 14.92 -22.95 25.56
C ALA A 805 14.19 -21.83 24.80
N THR A 806 14.82 -21.27 23.76
CA THR A 806 14.24 -20.31 22.83
C THR A 806 14.40 -20.84 21.42
N ILE A 807 13.32 -20.89 20.67
CA ILE A 807 13.30 -21.38 19.29
C ILE A 807 12.74 -20.28 18.40
N ALA A 808 13.48 -19.91 17.38
CA ALA A 808 13.04 -19.11 16.27
C ALA A 808 12.93 -19.97 15.01
N ARG A 809 11.95 -19.68 14.17
CA ARG A 809 11.73 -20.39 12.91
C ARG A 809 11.81 -19.41 11.73
N PRO A 810 13.02 -19.07 11.24
CA PRO A 810 13.19 -18.31 10.04
C PRO A 810 12.86 -19.18 8.82
N GLY A 811 11.71 -18.93 8.18
CA GLY A 811 11.24 -19.74 7.07
C GLY A 811 10.96 -21.21 7.43
N LEU A 812 11.48 -22.13 6.64
CA LEU A 812 11.40 -23.59 6.92
C LEU A 812 12.46 -24.06 7.91
N GLY A 813 13.49 -23.25 8.15
CA GLY A 813 14.59 -23.56 9.08
C GLY A 813 14.20 -23.33 10.54
N PHE A 814 15.18 -23.52 11.38
CA PHE A 814 15.06 -23.17 12.79
C PHE A 814 16.38 -22.69 13.37
N ARG A 815 16.28 -21.91 14.42
CA ARG A 815 17.37 -21.53 15.30
C ARG A 815 16.94 -21.80 16.74
N ALA A 816 17.64 -22.68 17.42
CA ALA A 816 17.32 -23.08 18.78
C ALA A 816 18.50 -22.77 19.69
N THR A 817 18.21 -22.12 20.79
CA THR A 817 19.19 -21.79 21.84
C THR A 817 18.66 -22.30 23.18
N VAL A 818 19.45 -23.05 23.89
CA VAL A 818 19.17 -23.40 25.27
C VAL A 818 20.25 -22.79 26.15
N VAL A 819 19.86 -22.00 27.15
CA VAL A 819 20.73 -21.41 28.13
C VAL A 819 20.45 -22.06 29.48
N GLN A 820 21.48 -22.59 30.10
CA GLN A 820 21.43 -23.23 31.42
C GLN A 820 22.33 -22.47 32.38
N ALA A 821 21.83 -22.23 33.61
CA ALA A 821 22.63 -21.62 34.64
C ALA A 821 22.40 -22.33 35.98
N SER A 822 23.42 -22.32 36.84
CA SER A 822 23.32 -22.74 38.22
C SER A 822 22.45 -21.79 39.04
N ASP A 823 22.11 -22.15 40.23
CA ASP A 823 21.58 -21.20 41.22
C ASP A 823 22.64 -20.13 41.58
N GLY A 824 22.18 -19.06 42.20
CA GLY A 824 23.09 -18.00 42.71
C GLY A 824 23.93 -18.51 43.83
N LEU A 825 25.23 -18.48 43.60
CA LEU A 825 26.25 -19.03 44.51
C LEU A 825 27.25 -17.96 44.90
N ALA A 826 27.86 -18.16 46.06
CA ALA A 826 28.97 -17.30 46.46
C ALA A 826 30.26 -17.72 45.74
N PRO A 827 31.27 -16.82 45.58
CA PRO A 827 32.52 -17.18 44.93
C PRO A 827 33.24 -18.38 45.55
N TYR A 828 33.14 -18.60 46.87
CA TYR A 828 33.77 -19.75 47.57
C TYR A 828 33.12 -21.11 47.25
N ASP A 829 31.97 -21.15 46.62
CA ASP A 829 31.35 -22.40 46.15
C ASP A 829 32.03 -22.93 44.87
N PHE A 830 32.87 -22.11 44.24
CA PHE A 830 33.55 -22.47 43.00
C PHE A 830 35.03 -22.73 43.26
N THR A 831 35.57 -23.79 42.70
CA THR A 831 37.02 -24.13 42.81
C THR A 831 37.93 -23.12 42.13
N LEU A 832 37.34 -22.23 41.33
CA LEU A 832 38.06 -21.22 40.56
C LEU A 832 38.26 -19.89 41.33
N PHE A 833 37.74 -19.79 42.57
CA PHE A 833 37.79 -18.56 43.36
C PHE A 833 38.41 -18.81 44.74
N GLU A 834 39.36 -17.99 45.09
CA GLU A 834 39.85 -17.89 46.49
C GLU A 834 39.20 -16.67 47.16
N VAL A 835 38.47 -16.91 48.25
CA VAL A 835 37.91 -15.85 49.08
C VAL A 835 38.77 -15.74 50.34
N PRO A 836 39.43 -14.60 50.58
CA PRO A 836 40.11 -14.40 51.87
C PRO A 836 39.05 -14.45 52.98
N LEU A 837 39.32 -15.27 54.02
CA LEU A 837 38.42 -15.44 55.19
C LEU A 837 38.02 -14.12 55.88
N ALA A 838 38.77 -13.06 55.69
CA ALA A 838 38.54 -11.74 56.28
C ALA A 838 37.41 -10.97 55.55
N ALA A 839 37.07 -11.32 54.31
CA ALA A 839 36.00 -10.63 53.52
C ALA A 839 34.61 -11.19 53.81
N ALA A 840 34.50 -12.34 54.48
CA ALA A 840 33.19 -12.97 54.75
C ALA A 840 32.40 -12.34 55.91
N SER A 841 32.97 -11.39 56.63
CA SER A 841 32.33 -10.78 57.81
C SER A 841 31.68 -9.41 57.62
N GLY A 842 31.54 -8.94 56.37
CA GLY A 842 31.05 -7.59 56.05
C GLY A 842 29.77 -7.51 55.24
N PHE A 843 28.88 -8.49 55.33
CA PHE A 843 27.60 -8.37 54.64
C PHE A 843 26.60 -7.56 55.47
N GLU A 844 26.59 -6.25 55.31
CA GLU A 844 25.43 -5.43 55.64
C GLU A 844 24.47 -5.39 54.43
N THR A 845 23.31 -5.93 54.68
CA THR A 845 22.18 -5.89 53.78
C THR A 845 21.65 -4.46 53.65
N GLU A 846 21.85 -3.79 52.55
CA GLU A 846 21.10 -2.57 52.26
C GLU A 846 20.42 -2.57 50.87
N LYS A 847 19.11 -2.50 51.00
CA LYS A 847 18.09 -1.89 50.11
C LYS A 847 17.77 -2.52 48.76
N THR A 848 16.66 -3.21 48.84
CA THR A 848 15.81 -3.58 47.74
C THR A 848 15.39 -2.36 46.89
N ALA A 849 15.78 -2.30 45.64
CA ALA A 849 15.17 -1.37 44.66
C ALA A 849 13.88 -1.96 44.12
N VAL A 850 12.78 -1.28 44.38
CA VAL A 850 11.44 -1.62 43.85
C VAL A 850 11.38 -1.25 42.38
N ILE A 851 11.21 -2.24 41.53
CA ILE A 851 10.93 -2.05 40.11
C ILE A 851 9.41 -1.99 39.93
N THR A 852 8.90 -0.83 39.58
CA THR A 852 7.50 -0.63 39.19
C THR A 852 7.25 -1.15 37.76
N HIS A 853 6.29 -2.06 37.65
CA HIS A 853 5.78 -2.52 36.36
C HIS A 853 5.03 -1.40 35.67
N THR A 854 5.37 -1.12 34.42
CA THR A 854 4.55 -0.31 33.51
C THR A 854 4.09 -1.16 32.33
N GLU A 855 2.83 -0.98 31.99
CA GLU A 855 2.06 -1.73 31.02
C GLU A 855 2.61 -1.68 29.57
N HIS A 856 2.35 -2.75 28.89
CA HIS A 856 2.69 -3.04 27.48
C HIS A 856 2.04 -2.01 26.54
N ARG A 857 2.85 -1.40 25.71
CA ARG A 857 2.43 -0.69 24.52
C ARG A 857 3.03 -1.40 23.32
N ASP A 858 2.17 -1.96 22.47
CA ASP A 858 2.57 -2.60 21.22
C ASP A 858 3.31 -1.60 20.31
N ALA A 859 4.62 -1.77 20.17
CA ALA A 859 5.44 -1.09 19.19
C ALA A 859 6.03 -2.13 18.22
N PRO A 860 6.25 -1.76 16.94
CA PRO A 860 6.81 -2.69 15.96
C PRO A 860 8.20 -3.17 16.42
N PRO A 861 8.62 -4.36 16.03
CA PRO A 861 9.82 -5.00 16.55
C PRO A 861 11.06 -4.14 16.25
N GLY A 862 11.51 -3.42 17.25
CA GLY A 862 12.80 -2.77 17.27
C GLY A 862 13.88 -3.83 17.49
N GLY A 863 14.91 -3.84 16.67
CA GLY A 863 16.03 -4.74 16.89
C GLY A 863 16.72 -4.44 18.23
N ASP A 864 17.06 -5.49 18.97
CA ASP A 864 17.84 -5.38 20.20
C ASP A 864 19.30 -5.03 19.84
N LEU A 865 19.92 -4.17 20.63
CA LEU A 865 21.35 -3.94 20.61
C LEU A 865 21.99 -4.54 21.88
N VAL A 866 23.13 -5.14 21.69
CA VAL A 866 23.90 -5.75 22.74
C VAL A 866 25.31 -5.12 22.80
N PHE A 867 25.74 -4.73 23.91
CA PHE A 867 27.04 -4.11 24.19
C PHE A 867 27.96 -4.99 25.04
#